data_e3e009d8d7308544620de73133692726
#
_entry.id   e3e009d8d7308544620de73133692726
#
_cell.length_a   1.000
_cell.length_b   1.000
_cell.length_c   1.000
_cell.angle_alpha   90.00
_cell.angle_beta   90.00
_cell.angle_gamma   90.00
#
_symmetry.space_group_name_H-M   'P 1'
#
loop_
_entity.id
_entity.type
_entity.pdbx_description
1 polymer ?
#
loop_
_entity_poly.entity_id
_entity_poly.type
_entity_poly.pdbx_seq_one_letter_code
_entity_poly.pdbx_strand_id
1 'polypeptide(L)'
;DLRHVSVPLRHRLGAGGSARAREVVRLCADVHRTLQRDWYDEADLLHSAGRAAASAPCRTVVFLPQRLRPTEQALLDALAHHGEVLLLEGEHRLPAGVGLDVVDASDADEEAREAVRTVVAAVHDGTPLHRIGIVWSRNEPYARLVGEHLHAAGIPWNGRPGIALHERLAARLVLDLLRLDRRGIRRADLFALLAHVPARLADGTLVPRQRWERLSREAGLAGDADWADRLTAFSERTRARGQDHHQRDADAALQLQAFVADLRNQLGEPGAELPWQHWADLGHRFLHRWLGGHRGIATLPTDEFEAYTAVQAALDRLGRLDALAQPVTRVIFAHTLQSELDSAPGRVGRIGVGVHVGPLSFAVGQPFELLVVVGTCEGLLPAPPPPEALLGDADRALTDGALPINADLAAEQHRQLWAALAGTKRAVLLTPRGDLRATALRQPSRWIAELAHGMPTQARSVPSFAAGLADAAFPATLSQHRIRALTHAARSGQPVAEHPVMRSLQPLRLGVAMIAARALPLLTEYDGDLSGLSIDPLGDRPVSPTRLEAWVSCPHGWFMRYVLGLQPVEQPDEQMQITPRDRGTLVHAALDQFHRQVIDGLLPQPGPDGWGAQHLEALLAAFQEQAGQLEQEGATGRAAFWRSEQSRQRYELATWLQHDSVFVAGRHAQVIASEHRFG
;
A
#
# COMPACT_ATOMS: atom_id res chain seq x y z
N ASP A 1 -26.02 6.73 -13.46
CA ASP A 1 -26.31 7.11 -14.88
C ASP A 1 -27.69 6.63 -15.37
N LEU A 2 -28.10 5.39 -15.10
CA LEU A 2 -29.43 4.88 -15.55
C LEU A 2 -30.63 5.69 -15.05
N ARG A 3 -30.49 6.38 -13.92
CA ARG A 3 -31.54 7.26 -13.39
C ARG A 3 -31.80 8.48 -14.27
N HIS A 4 -30.79 8.96 -15.00
CA HIS A 4 -30.89 10.05 -15.93
C HIS A 4 -31.47 9.62 -17.30
N VAL A 5 -31.54 8.32 -17.59
CA VAL A 5 -32.09 7.77 -18.83
C VAL A 5 -33.63 7.74 -18.73
N SER A 6 -34.33 8.15 -19.80
CA SER A 6 -35.79 8.12 -19.82
C SER A 6 -36.37 6.70 -19.68
N VAL A 7 -37.60 6.61 -19.16
CA VAL A 7 -38.28 5.32 -18.97
C VAL A 7 -38.36 4.48 -20.24
N PRO A 8 -38.75 5.04 -21.44
CA PRO A 8 -38.78 4.27 -22.67
C PRO A 8 -37.41 3.68 -23.07
N LEU A 9 -36.34 4.46 -22.90
CA LEU A 9 -34.98 3.99 -23.23
C LEU A 9 -34.49 2.93 -22.26
N ARG A 10 -34.80 3.05 -20.96
CA ARG A 10 -34.52 1.97 -19.97
C ARG A 10 -35.30 0.70 -20.33
N HIS A 11 -36.52 0.81 -20.76
CA HIS A 11 -37.31 -0.34 -21.24
C HIS A 11 -36.70 -0.98 -22.48
N ARG A 12 -36.20 -0.20 -23.45
CA ARG A 12 -35.50 -0.70 -24.63
C ARG A 12 -34.21 -1.43 -24.24
N LEU A 13 -33.42 -0.86 -23.33
CA LEU A 13 -32.24 -1.51 -22.78
C LEU A 13 -32.58 -2.82 -22.07
N GLY A 14 -33.65 -2.85 -21.28
CA GLY A 14 -34.13 -4.05 -20.60
C GLY A 14 -34.69 -5.12 -21.55
N ALA A 15 -35.25 -4.77 -22.68
CA ALA A 15 -35.79 -5.73 -23.65
C ALA A 15 -34.74 -6.25 -24.65
N GLY A 16 -33.88 -5.33 -25.17
CA GLY A 16 -32.92 -5.63 -26.25
C GLY A 16 -31.47 -5.83 -25.78
N GLY A 17 -31.14 -5.46 -24.56
CA GLY A 17 -29.78 -5.54 -24.03
C GLY A 17 -29.33 -6.95 -23.65
N SER A 18 -28.06 -7.09 -23.29
CA SER A 18 -27.45 -8.30 -22.79
C SER A 18 -28.17 -8.82 -21.52
N ALA A 19 -27.95 -10.07 -21.14
CA ALA A 19 -28.50 -10.63 -19.88
C ALA A 19 -28.08 -9.79 -18.67
N ARG A 20 -26.85 -9.28 -18.68
CA ARG A 20 -26.31 -8.39 -17.65
C ARG A 20 -27.01 -7.04 -17.65
N ALA A 21 -27.22 -6.43 -18.81
CA ALA A 21 -27.93 -5.14 -18.93
C ALA A 21 -29.37 -5.25 -18.39
N ARG A 22 -30.08 -6.34 -18.69
CA ARG A 22 -31.42 -6.60 -18.13
C ARG A 22 -31.42 -6.63 -16.61
N GLU A 23 -30.44 -7.33 -16.02
CA GLU A 23 -30.31 -7.42 -14.57
C GLU A 23 -29.96 -6.07 -13.92
N VAL A 24 -29.08 -5.30 -14.54
CA VAL A 24 -28.72 -3.94 -14.07
C VAL A 24 -29.94 -3.02 -14.10
N VAL A 25 -30.76 -3.06 -15.16
CA VAL A 25 -32.00 -2.27 -15.25
C VAL A 25 -33.01 -2.69 -14.18
N ARG A 26 -33.16 -4.01 -13.94
CA ARG A 26 -34.03 -4.56 -12.90
C ARG A 26 -33.60 -4.07 -11.52
N LEU A 27 -32.32 -4.26 -11.18
CA LEU A 27 -31.76 -3.83 -9.90
C LEU A 27 -31.90 -2.30 -9.68
N CYS A 28 -31.63 -1.51 -10.70
CA CYS A 28 -31.82 -0.06 -10.64
C CYS A 28 -33.30 0.32 -10.34
N ALA A 29 -34.25 -0.38 -10.95
CA ALA A 29 -35.67 -0.15 -10.71
C ALA A 29 -36.09 -0.60 -9.29
N ASP A 30 -35.54 -1.70 -8.80
CA ASP A 30 -35.84 -2.23 -7.46
C ASP A 30 -35.28 -1.29 -6.37
N VAL A 31 -34.03 -0.87 -6.50
CA VAL A 31 -33.40 0.11 -5.58
C VAL A 31 -34.19 1.43 -5.56
N HIS A 32 -34.53 1.95 -6.74
CA HIS A 32 -35.31 3.20 -6.80
C HIS A 32 -36.67 3.05 -6.11
N ARG A 33 -37.37 1.94 -6.33
CA ARG A 33 -38.67 1.66 -5.72
C ARG A 33 -38.59 1.58 -4.20
N THR A 34 -37.48 1.05 -3.68
CA THR A 34 -37.24 0.98 -2.24
C THR A 34 -36.95 2.36 -1.64
N LEU A 35 -36.16 3.17 -2.34
CA LEU A 35 -35.68 4.46 -1.82
C LEU A 35 -36.67 5.63 -2.03
N GLN A 36 -37.49 5.61 -3.07
CA GLN A 36 -38.29 6.76 -3.52
C GLN A 36 -39.26 7.35 -2.48
N ARG A 37 -39.54 6.66 -1.40
CA ARG A 37 -40.46 7.14 -0.34
C ARG A 37 -39.81 8.19 0.56
N ASP A 38 -38.55 7.95 0.91
CA ASP A 38 -37.85 8.70 1.96
C ASP A 38 -36.55 9.36 1.45
N TRP A 39 -36.13 9.00 0.24
CA TRP A 39 -34.87 9.44 -0.36
C TRP A 39 -35.10 9.97 -1.78
N TYR A 40 -34.26 10.90 -2.19
CA TYR A 40 -34.21 11.42 -3.56
C TYR A 40 -32.76 11.39 -4.07
N ASP A 41 -32.60 11.22 -5.36
CA ASP A 41 -31.32 11.34 -6.04
C ASP A 41 -31.24 12.62 -6.89
N GLU A 42 -30.12 12.82 -7.57
CA GLU A 42 -29.91 13.97 -8.42
C GLU A 42 -30.92 14.04 -9.56
N ALA A 43 -31.30 12.90 -10.14
CA ALA A 43 -32.32 12.89 -11.21
C ALA A 43 -33.69 13.35 -10.68
N ASP A 44 -34.05 12.99 -9.45
CA ASP A 44 -35.31 13.45 -8.82
C ASP A 44 -35.28 14.97 -8.56
N LEU A 45 -34.13 15.51 -8.13
CA LEU A 45 -33.93 16.96 -7.96
C LEU A 45 -34.06 17.70 -9.27
N LEU A 46 -33.40 17.23 -10.33
CA LEU A 46 -33.45 17.87 -11.65
C LEU A 46 -34.89 17.85 -12.23
N HIS A 47 -35.61 16.75 -12.09
CA HIS A 47 -37.01 16.67 -12.44
C HIS A 47 -37.90 17.67 -11.65
N SER A 48 -37.64 17.75 -10.33
CA SER A 48 -38.40 18.67 -9.46
C SER A 48 -38.09 20.14 -9.83
N ALA A 49 -36.81 20.46 -10.08
CA ALA A 49 -36.39 21.78 -10.52
C ALA A 49 -37.03 22.16 -11.86
N GLY A 50 -37.07 21.23 -12.83
CA GLY A 50 -37.74 21.46 -14.14
C GLY A 50 -39.23 21.78 -13.96
N ARG A 51 -39.96 21.10 -13.06
CA ARG A 51 -41.34 21.42 -12.75
C ARG A 51 -41.53 22.79 -12.09
N ALA A 52 -40.56 23.18 -11.27
CA ALA A 52 -40.59 24.48 -10.57
C ALA A 52 -40.16 25.66 -11.47
N ALA A 53 -39.59 25.42 -12.66
CA ALA A 53 -39.09 26.46 -13.55
C ALA A 53 -40.16 27.51 -13.94
N ALA A 54 -41.43 27.08 -14.08
CA ALA A 54 -42.54 27.95 -14.35
C ALA A 54 -42.82 28.99 -13.24
N SER A 55 -42.52 28.64 -11.97
CA SER A 55 -42.80 29.52 -10.83
C SER A 55 -41.64 30.47 -10.49
N ALA A 56 -40.46 30.27 -11.13
CA ALA A 56 -39.27 31.08 -10.92
C ALA A 56 -38.56 31.38 -12.26
N PRO A 57 -39.16 32.15 -13.19
CA PRO A 57 -38.54 32.48 -14.47
C PRO A 57 -37.23 33.24 -14.21
N CYS A 58 -36.14 32.78 -14.80
CA CYS A 58 -34.84 33.39 -14.68
C CYS A 58 -34.12 33.45 -16.02
N ARG A 59 -33.17 34.40 -16.15
CA ARG A 59 -32.22 34.39 -17.25
C ARG A 59 -31.08 33.44 -16.89
N THR A 60 -30.83 32.45 -17.72
CA THR A 60 -29.84 31.42 -17.48
C THR A 60 -28.75 31.50 -18.54
N VAL A 61 -27.48 31.49 -18.10
CA VAL A 61 -26.33 31.37 -18.99
C VAL A 61 -25.66 30.02 -18.70
N VAL A 62 -25.56 29.20 -19.71
CA VAL A 62 -24.83 27.93 -19.67
C VAL A 62 -23.51 28.15 -20.41
N PHE A 63 -22.41 28.14 -19.67
CA PHE A 63 -21.08 28.45 -20.19
C PHE A 63 -20.26 27.18 -20.36
N LEU A 64 -19.80 26.91 -21.57
CA LEU A 64 -18.99 25.75 -21.95
C LEU A 64 -19.55 24.43 -21.40
N PRO A 65 -20.80 24.09 -21.70
CA PRO A 65 -21.42 22.89 -21.21
C PRO A 65 -20.58 21.68 -21.60
N GLN A 66 -20.27 20.84 -20.62
CA GLN A 66 -19.81 19.51 -20.89
C GLN A 66 -20.99 18.68 -21.41
N ARG A 67 -20.79 17.39 -21.67
CA ARG A 67 -21.91 16.56 -22.09
C ARG A 67 -23.03 16.58 -21.03
N LEU A 68 -24.19 17.09 -21.41
CA LEU A 68 -25.37 17.11 -20.55
C LEU A 68 -26.04 15.73 -20.54
N ARG A 69 -26.43 15.30 -19.36
CA ARG A 69 -27.25 14.09 -19.19
C ARG A 69 -28.71 14.41 -19.57
N PRO A 70 -29.53 13.43 -19.98
CA PRO A 70 -30.90 13.71 -20.41
C PRO A 70 -31.75 14.49 -19.41
N THR A 71 -31.59 14.28 -18.10
CA THR A 71 -32.31 15.03 -17.07
C THR A 71 -31.82 16.47 -16.92
N GLU A 72 -30.54 16.72 -17.14
CA GLU A 72 -29.97 18.08 -17.18
C GLU A 72 -30.48 18.84 -18.44
N GLN A 73 -30.49 18.17 -19.58
CA GLN A 73 -31.07 18.74 -20.79
C GLN A 73 -32.56 19.07 -20.62
N ALA A 74 -33.34 18.16 -20.01
CA ALA A 74 -34.74 18.38 -19.72
C ALA A 74 -34.99 19.60 -18.79
N LEU A 75 -34.08 19.81 -17.81
CA LEU A 75 -34.13 21.03 -16.98
C LEU A 75 -33.88 22.30 -17.81
N LEU A 76 -32.86 22.29 -18.69
CA LEU A 76 -32.57 23.44 -19.55
C LEU A 76 -33.70 23.71 -20.51
N ASP A 77 -34.33 22.69 -21.07
CA ASP A 77 -35.50 22.82 -21.94
C ASP A 77 -36.71 23.46 -21.19
N ALA A 78 -36.93 23.04 -19.94
CA ALA A 78 -37.94 23.62 -19.08
C ALA A 78 -37.64 25.09 -18.73
N LEU A 79 -36.40 25.45 -18.44
CA LEU A 79 -35.96 26.82 -18.20
C LEU A 79 -36.13 27.69 -19.46
N ALA A 80 -35.80 27.17 -20.65
CA ALA A 80 -35.94 27.86 -21.93
C ALA A 80 -37.41 28.08 -22.30
N HIS A 81 -38.33 27.22 -21.85
CA HIS A 81 -39.75 27.40 -22.06
C HIS A 81 -40.34 28.59 -21.26
N HIS A 82 -39.78 28.89 -20.10
CA HIS A 82 -40.28 29.91 -19.18
C HIS A 82 -39.38 31.15 -19.04
N GLY A 83 -38.19 31.14 -19.62
CA GLY A 83 -37.23 32.23 -19.53
C GLY A 83 -36.22 32.24 -20.68
N GLU A 84 -35.26 33.13 -20.62
CA GLU A 84 -34.20 33.24 -21.61
C GLU A 84 -33.03 32.32 -21.20
N VAL A 85 -32.61 31.38 -22.07
CA VAL A 85 -31.43 30.53 -21.89
C VAL A 85 -30.41 30.85 -22.97
N LEU A 86 -29.24 31.32 -22.57
CA LEU A 86 -28.11 31.56 -23.46
C LEU A 86 -27.10 30.43 -23.29
N LEU A 87 -26.86 29.70 -24.39
CA LEU A 87 -25.85 28.64 -24.43
C LEU A 87 -24.58 29.19 -25.08
N LEU A 88 -23.48 29.20 -24.33
CA LEU A 88 -22.18 29.63 -24.82
C LEU A 88 -21.29 28.38 -24.98
N GLU A 89 -21.24 27.87 -26.21
CA GLU A 89 -20.41 26.74 -26.62
C GLU A 89 -19.02 27.21 -27.04
N GLY A 90 -18.01 26.37 -26.85
CA GLY A 90 -16.64 26.62 -27.31
C GLY A 90 -16.47 26.24 -28.78
N GLU A 91 -15.65 27.01 -29.50
CA GLU A 91 -15.23 26.64 -30.86
C GLU A 91 -14.04 25.65 -30.80
N HIS A 92 -13.97 24.73 -31.78
CA HIS A 92 -12.80 23.83 -31.97
C HIS A 92 -11.66 24.60 -32.67
N ARG A 93 -11.33 25.78 -32.15
CA ARG A 93 -10.29 26.64 -32.67
C ARG A 93 -9.59 27.38 -31.53
N LEU A 94 -8.27 27.39 -31.57
CA LEU A 94 -7.51 28.20 -30.62
C LEU A 94 -7.56 29.68 -31.01
N PRO A 95 -7.69 30.58 -30.02
CA PRO A 95 -7.60 32.01 -30.26
C PRO A 95 -6.23 32.37 -30.87
N ALA A 96 -6.20 33.39 -31.72
CA ALA A 96 -4.94 33.91 -32.24
C ALA A 96 -4.06 34.44 -31.08
N GLY A 97 -2.80 34.03 -31.03
CA GLY A 97 -1.84 34.49 -30.03
C GLY A 97 -1.63 33.52 -28.83
N VAL A 98 -2.28 32.38 -28.79
CA VAL A 98 -1.92 31.34 -27.83
C VAL A 98 -0.53 30.78 -28.17
N GLY A 99 0.44 30.94 -27.24
CA GLY A 99 1.77 30.32 -27.37
C GLY A 99 1.71 28.84 -27.03
N LEU A 100 2.29 27.99 -27.88
CA LEU A 100 2.32 26.53 -27.69
C LEU A 100 3.73 26.01 -27.72
N ASP A 101 4.18 25.44 -26.59
CA ASP A 101 5.47 24.75 -26.45
C ASP A 101 5.24 23.25 -26.30
N VAL A 102 5.99 22.44 -27.06
CA VAL A 102 5.99 20.98 -26.90
C VAL A 102 7.32 20.54 -26.31
N VAL A 103 7.28 19.77 -25.24
CA VAL A 103 8.47 19.38 -24.49
C VAL A 103 8.47 17.86 -24.27
N ASP A 104 9.51 17.20 -24.77
CA ASP A 104 9.72 15.79 -24.56
C ASP A 104 10.59 15.56 -23.30
N ALA A 105 10.05 14.83 -22.33
CA ALA A 105 10.75 14.40 -21.14
C ALA A 105 11.11 12.91 -21.18
N SER A 106 12.02 12.43 -20.36
CA SER A 106 12.42 11.01 -20.33
C SER A 106 11.27 10.09 -19.86
N ASP A 107 10.54 10.52 -18.86
CA ASP A 107 9.49 9.76 -18.17
C ASP A 107 8.54 10.71 -17.42
N ALA A 108 7.51 10.14 -16.78
CA ALA A 108 6.47 10.91 -16.06
C ALA A 108 7.03 11.68 -14.85
N ASP A 109 8.08 11.20 -14.19
CA ASP A 109 8.69 11.91 -13.06
C ASP A 109 9.47 13.15 -13.54
N GLU A 110 10.19 13.03 -14.66
CA GLU A 110 10.87 14.18 -15.27
C GLU A 110 9.87 15.17 -15.87
N GLU A 111 8.71 14.73 -16.41
CA GLU A 111 7.63 15.63 -16.79
C GLU A 111 7.13 16.47 -15.62
N ALA A 112 6.87 15.82 -14.46
CA ALA A 112 6.41 16.51 -13.26
C ALA A 112 7.46 17.51 -12.75
N ARG A 113 8.75 17.16 -12.79
CA ARG A 113 9.85 18.07 -12.46
C ARG A 113 9.92 19.26 -13.41
N GLU A 114 9.79 19.01 -14.72
CA GLU A 114 9.82 20.06 -15.72
C GLU A 114 8.58 20.97 -15.62
N ALA A 115 7.41 20.42 -15.33
CA ALA A 115 6.23 21.20 -15.05
C ALA A 115 6.45 22.18 -13.89
N VAL A 116 7.06 21.70 -12.79
CA VAL A 116 7.36 22.57 -11.63
C VAL A 116 8.45 23.59 -11.94
N ARG A 117 9.50 23.22 -12.70
CA ARG A 117 10.51 24.21 -13.20
C ARG A 117 9.88 25.29 -14.08
N THR A 118 8.93 24.89 -14.92
CA THR A 118 8.17 25.83 -15.76
C THR A 118 7.33 26.78 -14.91
N VAL A 119 6.71 26.29 -13.84
CA VAL A 119 6.01 27.15 -12.85
C VAL A 119 6.97 28.15 -12.21
N VAL A 120 8.14 27.69 -11.73
CA VAL A 120 9.15 28.57 -11.10
C VAL A 120 9.61 29.67 -12.08
N ALA A 121 9.86 29.32 -13.35
CA ALA A 121 10.22 30.27 -14.36
C ALA A 121 9.12 31.32 -14.57
N ALA A 122 7.86 30.90 -14.73
CA ALA A 122 6.73 31.78 -14.90
C ALA A 122 6.52 32.74 -13.71
N VAL A 123 6.68 32.24 -12.49
CA VAL A 123 6.62 33.09 -11.29
C VAL A 123 7.75 34.11 -11.26
N HIS A 124 8.96 33.72 -11.67
CA HIS A 124 10.09 34.66 -11.80
C HIS A 124 9.79 35.77 -12.82
N ASP A 125 9.09 35.42 -13.89
CA ASP A 125 8.64 36.37 -14.94
C ASP A 125 7.41 37.18 -14.51
N GLY A 126 6.93 37.01 -13.26
CA GLY A 126 5.84 37.81 -12.68
C GLY A 126 4.44 37.19 -12.82
N THR A 127 4.31 35.96 -13.31
CA THR A 127 3.00 35.28 -13.41
C THR A 127 2.48 34.87 -12.04
N PRO A 128 1.29 35.32 -11.59
CA PRO A 128 0.74 34.93 -10.30
C PRO A 128 0.41 33.43 -10.24
N LEU A 129 0.69 32.76 -9.13
CA LEU A 129 0.46 31.32 -8.97
C LEU A 129 -0.96 30.86 -9.30
N HIS A 130 -1.98 31.66 -8.92
CA HIS A 130 -3.39 31.33 -9.21
C HIS A 130 -3.78 31.45 -10.69
N ARG A 131 -2.89 31.97 -11.55
CA ARG A 131 -3.03 32.03 -13.00
C ARG A 131 -2.24 30.92 -13.69
N ILE A 132 -1.71 29.96 -12.95
CA ILE A 132 -0.96 28.82 -13.46
C ILE A 132 -1.75 27.54 -13.17
N GLY A 133 -1.92 26.70 -14.21
CA GLY A 133 -2.54 25.37 -14.12
C GLY A 133 -1.55 24.27 -14.52
N ILE A 134 -1.60 23.13 -13.82
CA ILE A 134 -0.97 21.85 -14.24
C ILE A 134 -2.07 20.81 -14.31
N VAL A 135 -2.29 20.25 -15.50
CA VAL A 135 -3.40 19.31 -15.72
C VAL A 135 -2.97 18.06 -16.47
N TRP A 136 -3.78 17.02 -16.31
CA TRP A 136 -3.60 15.71 -16.94
C TRP A 136 -4.93 15.08 -17.33
N SER A 137 -4.90 14.10 -18.23
CA SER A 137 -6.09 13.29 -18.57
C SER A 137 -6.29 12.12 -17.63
N ARG A 138 -5.20 11.59 -17.04
CA ARG A 138 -5.23 10.44 -16.15
C ARG A 138 -4.53 10.76 -14.84
N ASN A 139 -5.18 10.43 -13.70
CA ASN A 139 -4.66 10.75 -12.38
C ASN A 139 -3.31 10.04 -12.11
N GLU A 140 -3.21 8.77 -12.45
CA GLU A 140 -1.96 8.04 -12.30
C GLU A 140 -1.07 8.13 -13.54
N PRO A 141 0.22 8.43 -13.32
CA PRO A 141 0.91 8.68 -12.05
C PRO A 141 0.94 10.16 -11.62
N TYR A 142 0.35 11.09 -12.38
CA TYR A 142 0.60 12.52 -12.32
C TYR A 142 0.06 13.20 -11.07
N ALA A 143 -1.11 12.81 -10.57
CA ALA A 143 -1.70 13.43 -9.39
C ALA A 143 -0.74 13.40 -8.18
N ARG A 144 -0.04 12.28 -8.01
CA ARG A 144 0.95 12.10 -6.96
C ARG A 144 2.26 12.83 -7.28
N LEU A 145 2.84 12.60 -8.46
CA LEU A 145 4.15 13.16 -8.81
C LEU A 145 4.15 14.69 -8.81
N VAL A 146 3.13 15.32 -9.42
CA VAL A 146 3.02 16.78 -9.45
C VAL A 146 2.87 17.35 -8.04
N GLY A 147 2.02 16.73 -7.20
CA GLY A 147 1.85 17.14 -5.81
C GLY A 147 3.13 17.05 -4.99
N GLU A 148 3.87 15.93 -5.11
CA GLU A 148 5.15 15.71 -4.42
C GLU A 148 6.21 16.74 -4.85
N HIS A 149 6.34 17.03 -6.15
CA HIS A 149 7.31 17.99 -6.65
C HIS A 149 6.96 19.46 -6.29
N LEU A 150 5.69 19.84 -6.31
CA LEU A 150 5.24 21.14 -5.84
C LEU A 150 5.50 21.33 -4.34
N HIS A 151 5.21 20.30 -3.55
CA HIS A 151 5.51 20.29 -2.12
C HIS A 151 7.03 20.42 -1.85
N ALA A 152 7.84 19.64 -2.55
CA ALA A 152 9.32 19.70 -2.43
C ALA A 152 9.90 21.06 -2.84
N ALA A 153 9.22 21.76 -3.75
CA ALA A 153 9.58 23.13 -4.17
C ALA A 153 9.04 24.21 -3.23
N GLY A 154 8.21 23.86 -2.25
CA GLY A 154 7.55 24.82 -1.36
C GLY A 154 6.52 25.70 -2.06
N ILE A 155 5.98 25.26 -3.20
CA ILE A 155 5.00 26.00 -3.99
C ILE A 155 3.59 25.63 -3.52
N PRO A 156 2.78 26.61 -3.03
CA PRO A 156 1.40 26.35 -2.69
C PRO A 156 0.59 26.00 -3.93
N TRP A 157 -0.29 25.02 -3.79
CA TRP A 157 -1.16 24.55 -4.86
C TRP A 157 -2.55 24.16 -4.36
N ASN A 158 -3.51 24.09 -5.24
CA ASN A 158 -4.85 23.64 -4.93
C ASN A 158 -5.36 22.67 -6.00
N GLY A 159 -6.07 21.62 -5.57
CA GLY A 159 -6.59 20.65 -6.49
C GLY A 159 -6.88 19.29 -5.88
N ARG A 160 -6.88 18.24 -6.70
CA ARG A 160 -7.07 16.88 -6.23
C ARG A 160 -5.80 16.36 -5.51
N PRO A 161 -5.94 15.68 -4.36
CA PRO A 161 -4.82 15.04 -3.71
C PRO A 161 -4.28 13.88 -4.58
N GLY A 162 -2.98 13.69 -4.55
CA GLY A 162 -2.31 12.58 -5.23
C GLY A 162 -2.45 11.23 -4.51
N ILE A 163 -2.92 11.24 -3.27
CA ILE A 163 -3.17 10.05 -2.44
C ILE A 163 -4.68 9.98 -2.23
N ALA A 164 -5.28 8.84 -2.57
CA ALA A 164 -6.71 8.61 -2.39
C ALA A 164 -7.06 8.60 -0.89
N LEU A 165 -8.29 9.00 -0.54
CA LEU A 165 -8.70 9.10 0.85
C LEU A 165 -8.63 7.75 1.58
N HIS A 166 -8.96 6.64 0.88
CA HIS A 166 -8.86 5.29 1.44
C HIS A 166 -7.41 4.84 1.74
N GLU A 167 -6.40 5.48 1.15
CA GLU A 167 -4.98 5.20 1.39
C GLU A 167 -4.40 5.99 2.57
N ARG A 168 -5.13 7.00 3.06
CA ARG A 168 -4.73 7.83 4.20
C ARG A 168 -4.79 7.06 5.52
N LEU A 169 -3.98 7.47 6.48
CA LEU A 169 -3.80 6.79 7.77
C LEU A 169 -5.13 6.43 8.46
N ALA A 170 -6.03 7.38 8.60
CA ALA A 170 -7.31 7.18 9.29
C ALA A 170 -8.22 6.18 8.55
N ALA A 171 -8.29 6.29 7.23
CA ALA A 171 -9.10 5.39 6.40
C ALA A 171 -8.54 3.96 6.40
N ARG A 172 -7.23 3.81 6.18
CA ARG A 172 -6.56 2.51 6.24
C ARG A 172 -6.75 1.84 7.58
N LEU A 173 -6.57 2.56 8.68
CA LEU A 173 -6.80 2.03 10.02
C LEU A 173 -8.19 1.38 10.14
N VAL A 174 -9.24 2.12 9.79
CA VAL A 174 -10.62 1.61 9.93
C VAL A 174 -10.89 0.46 8.97
N LEU A 175 -10.50 0.61 7.69
CA LEU A 175 -10.73 -0.43 6.68
C LEU A 175 -9.98 -1.73 6.99
N ASP A 176 -8.71 -1.64 7.39
CA ASP A 176 -7.89 -2.82 7.70
C ASP A 176 -8.43 -3.54 8.95
N LEU A 177 -8.85 -2.79 9.99
CA LEU A 177 -9.49 -3.36 11.18
C LEU A 177 -10.81 -4.05 10.85
N LEU A 178 -11.67 -3.42 10.05
CA LEU A 178 -12.94 -4.01 9.62
C LEU A 178 -12.77 -5.23 8.71
N ARG A 179 -11.63 -5.39 8.06
CA ARG A 179 -11.30 -6.51 7.16
C ARG A 179 -10.57 -7.66 7.83
N LEU A 180 -10.14 -7.51 9.09
CA LEU A 180 -9.49 -8.61 9.81
C LEU A 180 -10.38 -9.85 9.79
N ASP A 181 -9.74 -10.99 9.46
CA ASP A 181 -10.40 -12.21 9.00
C ASP A 181 -11.41 -12.80 10.00
N ARG A 182 -12.40 -13.48 9.42
CA ARG A 182 -13.48 -14.21 10.10
C ARG A 182 -13.00 -15.40 10.93
N ARG A 183 -11.85 -15.99 10.59
CA ARG A 183 -11.33 -17.23 11.21
C ARG A 183 -10.31 -16.96 12.31
N GLY A 184 -10.11 -15.70 12.64
CA GLY A 184 -9.14 -15.27 13.63
C GLY A 184 -8.19 -14.21 13.08
N ILE A 185 -7.56 -13.48 13.99
CA ILE A 185 -6.57 -12.45 13.64
C ILE A 185 -5.27 -13.17 13.31
N ARG A 186 -4.91 -13.21 12.03
CA ARG A 186 -3.61 -13.79 11.63
C ARG A 186 -2.48 -12.87 12.06
N ARG A 187 -1.36 -13.47 12.46
CA ARG A 187 -0.16 -12.73 12.86
C ARG A 187 0.29 -11.72 11.81
N ALA A 188 0.39 -12.16 10.54
CA ALA A 188 0.82 -11.31 9.43
C ALA A 188 -0.08 -10.09 9.24
N ASP A 189 -1.40 -10.26 9.29
CA ASP A 189 -2.37 -9.18 9.09
C ASP A 189 -2.30 -8.15 10.23
N LEU A 190 -2.19 -8.62 11.48
CA LEU A 190 -2.04 -7.74 12.62
C LEU A 190 -0.77 -6.90 12.55
N PHE A 191 0.38 -7.51 12.25
CA PHE A 191 1.64 -6.78 12.20
C PHE A 191 1.78 -5.92 10.94
N ALA A 192 1.14 -6.28 9.82
CA ALA A 192 1.00 -5.40 8.67
C ALA A 192 0.22 -4.13 9.03
N LEU A 193 -0.91 -4.26 9.74
CA LEU A 193 -1.67 -3.13 10.26
C LEU A 193 -0.82 -2.27 11.22
N LEU A 194 -0.21 -2.89 12.24
CA LEU A 194 0.62 -2.19 13.22
C LEU A 194 1.88 -1.55 12.60
N ALA A 195 2.29 -1.95 11.39
CA ALA A 195 3.40 -1.34 10.67
C ALA A 195 3.10 0.08 10.19
N HIS A 196 1.85 0.38 9.91
CA HIS A 196 1.43 1.63 9.27
C HIS A 196 0.72 2.58 10.23
N VAL A 197 0.30 2.10 11.41
CA VAL A 197 -0.51 2.88 12.35
C VAL A 197 0.23 3.02 13.67
N PRO A 198 0.30 4.23 14.27
CA PRO A 198 0.87 4.45 15.58
C PRO A 198 -0.10 3.98 16.68
N ALA A 199 -0.43 2.68 16.67
CA ALA A 199 -1.41 2.09 17.59
C ALA A 199 -1.00 2.30 19.05
N ARG A 200 -1.99 2.55 19.91
CA ARG A 200 -1.79 2.80 21.33
C ARG A 200 -2.55 1.78 22.19
N LEU A 201 -1.97 1.49 23.34
CA LEU A 201 -2.58 0.72 24.41
C LEU A 201 -3.66 1.55 25.12
N ALA A 202 -4.40 0.91 26.01
CA ALA A 202 -5.44 1.58 26.80
C ALA A 202 -4.91 2.72 27.69
N ASP A 203 -3.66 2.64 28.13
CA ASP A 203 -2.97 3.68 28.89
C ASP A 203 -2.41 4.83 28.02
N GLY A 204 -2.61 4.79 26.72
CA GLY A 204 -2.14 5.77 25.74
C GLY A 204 -0.67 5.60 25.31
N THR A 205 0.05 4.61 25.82
CA THR A 205 1.43 4.30 25.38
C THR A 205 1.41 3.65 23.99
N LEU A 206 2.47 3.88 23.21
CA LEU A 206 2.62 3.24 21.91
C LEU A 206 2.81 1.73 22.06
N VAL A 207 2.16 0.98 21.20
CA VAL A 207 2.34 -0.47 21.08
C VAL A 207 3.81 -0.79 20.77
N PRO A 208 4.49 -1.64 21.55
CA PRO A 208 5.87 -2.03 21.31
C PRO A 208 5.95 -3.04 20.13
N ARG A 209 5.58 -2.60 18.93
CA ARG A 209 5.39 -3.43 17.74
C ARG A 209 6.53 -4.38 17.45
N GLN A 210 7.78 -3.85 17.38
CA GLN A 210 8.94 -4.66 17.04
C GLN A 210 9.18 -5.79 18.04
N ARG A 211 8.96 -5.50 19.32
CA ARG A 211 9.08 -6.50 20.38
C ARG A 211 7.99 -7.55 20.25
N TRP A 212 6.74 -7.14 20.09
CA TRP A 212 5.62 -8.05 19.93
C TRP A 212 5.75 -8.92 18.67
N GLU A 213 6.22 -8.35 17.58
CA GLU A 213 6.46 -9.08 16.33
C GLU A 213 7.54 -10.16 16.52
N ARG A 214 8.64 -9.85 17.19
CA ARG A 214 9.67 -10.84 17.57
C ARG A 214 9.10 -11.94 18.46
N LEU A 215 8.45 -11.57 19.56
CA LEU A 215 7.88 -12.53 20.51
C LEU A 215 6.82 -13.43 19.88
N SER A 216 6.01 -12.90 18.96
CA SER A 216 5.01 -13.69 18.24
C SER A 216 5.64 -14.76 17.34
N ARG A 217 6.81 -14.48 16.74
CA ARG A 217 7.59 -15.48 15.99
C ARG A 217 8.18 -16.54 16.92
N GLU A 218 8.82 -16.11 18.01
CA GLU A 218 9.43 -17.01 19.00
C GLU A 218 8.38 -17.89 19.72
N ALA A 219 7.15 -17.42 19.83
CA ALA A 219 6.02 -18.20 20.33
C ALA A 219 5.42 -19.16 19.29
N GLY A 220 5.94 -19.16 18.05
CA GLY A 220 5.46 -20.00 16.95
C GLY A 220 4.02 -19.69 16.51
N LEU A 221 3.59 -18.42 16.63
CA LEU A 221 2.27 -18.01 16.17
C LEU A 221 2.21 -18.04 14.63
N ALA A 222 1.37 -18.88 14.08
CA ALA A 222 1.04 -18.94 12.66
C ALA A 222 -0.42 -18.49 12.43
N GLY A 223 -0.86 -18.48 11.17
CA GLY A 223 -2.14 -17.88 10.77
C GLY A 223 -3.38 -18.30 11.55
N ASP A 224 -3.43 -19.57 11.95
CA ASP A 224 -4.61 -20.18 12.62
C ASP A 224 -4.35 -20.48 14.11
N ALA A 225 -3.18 -20.10 14.61
CA ALA A 225 -2.76 -20.45 15.95
C ALA A 225 -3.62 -19.76 17.01
N ASP A 226 -3.85 -20.48 18.10
CA ASP A 226 -4.47 -19.89 19.28
C ASP A 226 -3.49 -18.94 19.99
N TRP A 227 -3.76 -17.66 19.89
CA TRP A 227 -2.96 -16.62 20.51
C TRP A 227 -2.86 -16.79 22.03
N ALA A 228 -3.94 -17.21 22.67
CA ALA A 228 -3.99 -17.33 24.12
C ALA A 228 -3.05 -18.41 24.61
N ASP A 229 -3.20 -19.63 24.12
CA ASP A 229 -2.44 -20.79 24.60
C ASP A 229 -0.95 -20.66 24.31
N ARG A 230 -0.59 -20.24 23.09
CA ARG A 230 0.81 -20.11 22.68
C ARG A 230 1.55 -19.00 23.41
N LEU A 231 0.92 -17.83 23.60
CA LEU A 231 1.57 -16.73 24.33
C LEU A 231 1.63 -17.00 25.83
N THR A 232 0.66 -17.72 26.42
CA THR A 232 0.73 -18.18 27.79
C THR A 232 1.89 -19.17 27.99
N ALA A 233 1.93 -20.23 27.20
CA ALA A 233 3.02 -21.22 27.26
C ALA A 233 4.39 -20.58 27.01
N PHE A 234 4.50 -19.65 26.07
CA PHE A 234 5.73 -18.89 25.83
C PHE A 234 6.13 -18.06 27.05
N SER A 235 5.18 -17.35 27.65
CA SER A 235 5.42 -16.53 28.85
C SER A 235 5.95 -17.38 30.02
N GLU A 236 5.34 -18.55 30.27
CA GLU A 236 5.76 -19.47 31.34
C GLU A 236 7.17 -20.00 31.11
N ARG A 237 7.46 -20.52 29.91
CA ARG A 237 8.81 -21.01 29.55
C ARG A 237 9.86 -19.92 29.66
N THR A 238 9.52 -18.70 29.24
CA THR A 238 10.46 -17.57 29.24
C THR A 238 10.75 -17.10 30.66
N ARG A 239 9.74 -17.04 31.54
CA ARG A 239 9.92 -16.75 32.99
C ARG A 239 10.80 -17.75 33.69
N ALA A 240 10.67 -19.03 33.36
CA ALA A 240 11.48 -20.10 33.96
C ALA A 240 13.00 -19.93 33.72
N ARG A 241 13.41 -19.11 32.74
CA ARG A 241 14.83 -18.79 32.47
C ARG A 241 15.46 -17.80 33.48
N GLY A 242 14.66 -17.10 34.29
CA GLY A 242 15.06 -16.39 35.50
C GLY A 242 15.82 -15.07 35.33
N GLN A 243 16.01 -14.53 34.11
CA GLN A 243 16.73 -13.27 33.90
C GLN A 243 15.75 -12.11 33.69
N ASP A 244 16.13 -10.87 34.05
CA ASP A 244 15.27 -9.69 33.97
C ASP A 244 14.71 -9.41 32.58
N HIS A 245 15.48 -9.66 31.53
CA HIS A 245 14.98 -9.45 30.16
C HIS A 245 13.95 -10.52 29.76
N HIS A 246 14.08 -11.76 30.26
CA HIS A 246 13.10 -12.81 30.09
C HIS A 246 11.78 -12.46 30.78
N GLN A 247 11.84 -11.90 31.99
CA GLN A 247 10.62 -11.44 32.69
C GLN A 247 9.89 -10.38 31.87
N ARG A 248 10.62 -9.38 31.35
CA ARG A 248 10.03 -8.34 30.49
C ARG A 248 9.46 -8.90 29.19
N ASP A 249 10.08 -9.92 28.59
CA ASP A 249 9.56 -10.56 27.37
C ASP A 249 8.30 -11.40 27.67
N ALA A 250 8.27 -12.08 28.78
CA ALA A 250 7.08 -12.80 29.25
C ALA A 250 5.89 -11.85 29.47
N ASP A 251 6.12 -10.72 30.13
CA ASP A 251 5.08 -9.72 30.37
C ASP A 251 4.59 -9.07 29.06
N ALA A 252 5.49 -8.79 28.12
CA ALA A 252 5.14 -8.26 26.82
C ALA A 252 4.33 -9.26 25.96
N ALA A 253 4.59 -10.57 26.10
CA ALA A 253 3.80 -11.61 25.46
C ALA A 253 2.36 -11.65 25.99
N LEU A 254 2.16 -11.55 27.30
CA LEU A 254 0.83 -11.48 27.91
C LEU A 254 0.10 -10.16 27.55
N GLN A 255 0.84 -9.06 27.42
CA GLN A 255 0.28 -7.79 26.96
C GLN A 255 -0.21 -7.90 25.51
N LEU A 256 0.52 -8.56 24.63
CA LEU A 256 0.10 -8.86 23.26
C LEU A 256 -1.14 -9.75 23.26
N GLN A 257 -1.19 -10.79 24.09
CA GLN A 257 -2.34 -11.66 24.23
C GLN A 257 -3.62 -10.86 24.62
N ALA A 258 -3.49 -10.02 25.65
CA ALA A 258 -4.60 -9.18 26.11
C ALA A 258 -5.06 -8.20 25.02
N PHE A 259 -4.13 -7.63 24.27
CA PHE A 259 -4.44 -6.73 23.14
C PHE A 259 -5.24 -7.45 22.05
N VAL A 260 -4.82 -8.66 21.66
CA VAL A 260 -5.53 -9.44 20.62
C VAL A 260 -6.89 -9.90 21.11
N ALA A 261 -7.02 -10.31 22.38
CA ALA A 261 -8.29 -10.70 22.98
C ALA A 261 -9.29 -9.52 22.99
N ASP A 262 -8.82 -8.34 23.39
CA ASP A 262 -9.64 -7.12 23.38
C ASP A 262 -10.05 -6.72 21.95
N LEU A 263 -9.15 -6.82 20.98
CA LEU A 263 -9.47 -6.56 19.59
C LEU A 263 -10.52 -7.53 19.03
N ARG A 264 -10.43 -8.82 19.35
CA ARG A 264 -11.45 -9.84 19.00
C ARG A 264 -12.81 -9.50 19.58
N ASN A 265 -12.86 -9.13 20.86
CA ASN A 265 -14.09 -8.75 21.53
C ASN A 265 -14.75 -7.53 20.87
N GLN A 266 -13.95 -6.54 20.44
CA GLN A 266 -14.48 -5.34 19.77
C GLN A 266 -15.00 -5.65 18.36
N LEU A 267 -14.34 -6.54 17.62
CA LEU A 267 -14.76 -6.93 16.27
C LEU A 267 -16.01 -7.80 16.26
N GLY A 268 -16.33 -8.46 17.36
CA GLY A 268 -17.51 -9.32 17.51
C GLY A 268 -17.45 -10.60 16.68
N GLU A 269 -18.58 -11.31 16.64
CA GLU A 269 -18.70 -12.57 15.90
C GLU A 269 -18.64 -12.35 14.38
N PRO A 270 -17.88 -13.20 13.65
CA PRO A 270 -17.84 -13.15 12.21
C PRO A 270 -19.20 -13.41 11.59
N GLY A 271 -19.63 -12.54 10.68
CA GLY A 271 -20.91 -12.67 9.98
C GLY A 271 -22.12 -12.15 10.76
N ALA A 272 -21.95 -11.59 11.95
CA ALA A 272 -23.03 -10.90 12.64
C ALA A 272 -23.57 -9.75 11.76
N GLU A 273 -24.89 -9.70 11.60
CA GLU A 273 -25.61 -8.62 10.95
C GLU A 273 -26.03 -7.63 12.02
N LEU A 274 -25.48 -6.44 11.99
CA LEU A 274 -25.71 -5.38 12.98
C LEU A 274 -26.10 -4.07 12.27
N PRO A 275 -26.74 -3.14 12.98
CA PRO A 275 -27.08 -1.82 12.45
C PRO A 275 -25.85 -1.09 11.89
N TRP A 276 -26.05 -0.26 10.87
CA TRP A 276 -25.00 0.57 10.28
C TRP A 276 -24.33 1.47 11.31
N GLN A 277 -25.12 2.04 12.23
CA GLN A 277 -24.61 2.88 13.30
C GLN A 277 -23.64 2.11 14.23
N HIS A 278 -23.90 0.83 14.49
CA HIS A 278 -22.98 0.01 15.29
C HIS A 278 -21.56 -0.05 14.70
N TRP A 279 -21.48 -0.27 13.39
CA TRP A 279 -20.20 -0.33 12.68
C TRP A 279 -19.55 1.05 12.57
N ALA A 280 -20.34 2.11 12.37
CA ALA A 280 -19.86 3.49 12.37
C ALA A 280 -19.25 3.85 13.74
N ASP A 281 -19.96 3.55 14.85
CA ASP A 281 -19.46 3.78 16.21
C ASP A 281 -18.19 2.97 16.51
N LEU A 282 -18.08 1.74 15.97
CA LEU A 282 -16.87 0.95 16.08
C LEU A 282 -15.71 1.63 15.35
N GLY A 283 -15.93 2.14 14.14
CA GLY A 283 -14.96 2.92 13.38
C GLY A 283 -14.48 4.16 14.15
N HIS A 284 -15.39 4.93 14.74
CA HIS A 284 -15.06 6.10 15.58
C HIS A 284 -14.24 5.71 16.81
N ARG A 285 -14.60 4.61 17.50
CA ARG A 285 -13.83 4.11 18.65
C ARG A 285 -12.40 3.72 18.25
N PHE A 286 -12.23 3.04 17.12
CA PHE A 286 -10.89 2.69 16.60
C PHE A 286 -10.06 3.91 16.28
N LEU A 287 -10.62 4.88 15.55
CA LEU A 287 -9.94 6.14 15.22
C LEU A 287 -9.48 6.85 16.48
N HIS A 288 -10.39 7.01 17.44
CA HIS A 288 -10.08 7.71 18.69
C HIS A 288 -9.00 6.98 19.49
N ARG A 289 -9.17 5.69 19.72
CA ARG A 289 -8.27 4.91 20.60
C ARG A 289 -6.88 4.75 19.98
N TRP A 290 -6.82 4.32 18.72
CA TRP A 290 -5.56 3.95 18.10
C TRP A 290 -4.71 5.15 17.68
N LEU A 291 -5.34 6.26 17.34
CA LEU A 291 -4.62 7.51 17.02
C LEU A 291 -4.30 8.37 18.25
N GLY A 292 -4.64 7.91 19.46
CA GLY A 292 -4.27 8.57 20.72
C GLY A 292 -5.20 9.67 21.16
N GLY A 293 -6.50 9.58 20.82
CA GLY A 293 -7.53 10.53 21.19
C GLY A 293 -7.25 11.94 20.67
N HIS A 294 -7.83 12.93 21.31
CA HIS A 294 -7.68 14.33 20.90
C HIS A 294 -6.21 14.81 20.83
N ARG A 295 -5.36 14.33 21.75
CA ARG A 295 -3.94 14.74 21.78
C ARG A 295 -3.15 14.14 20.61
N GLY A 296 -3.34 12.86 20.31
CA GLY A 296 -2.67 12.20 19.19
C GLY A 296 -3.12 12.74 17.83
N ILE A 297 -4.42 12.94 17.68
CA ILE A 297 -5.03 13.49 16.46
C ILE A 297 -4.52 14.91 16.18
N ALA A 298 -4.39 15.76 17.23
CA ALA A 298 -3.89 17.12 17.09
C ALA A 298 -2.40 17.21 16.63
N THR A 299 -1.65 16.11 16.71
CA THR A 299 -0.26 16.02 16.23
C THR A 299 -0.14 15.52 14.79
N LEU A 300 -1.24 15.14 14.16
CA LEU A 300 -1.21 14.70 12.77
C LEU A 300 -0.84 15.84 11.82
N PRO A 301 -0.14 15.56 10.72
CA PRO A 301 0.01 16.50 9.62
C PRO A 301 -1.34 17.00 9.12
N THR A 302 -1.39 18.22 8.61
CA THR A 302 -2.65 18.88 8.21
C THR A 302 -3.47 18.02 7.24
N ASP A 303 -2.84 17.39 6.26
CA ASP A 303 -3.49 16.52 5.27
C ASP A 303 -4.04 15.22 5.89
N GLU A 304 -3.37 14.65 6.89
CA GLU A 304 -3.89 13.50 7.64
C GLU A 304 -5.02 13.89 8.61
N PHE A 305 -4.98 15.11 9.17
CA PHE A 305 -6.09 15.63 9.98
C PHE A 305 -7.34 15.90 9.14
N GLU A 306 -7.18 16.46 7.93
CA GLU A 306 -8.28 16.64 6.98
C GLU A 306 -8.87 15.29 6.56
N ALA A 307 -8.02 14.30 6.26
CA ALA A 307 -8.44 12.95 5.95
C ALA A 307 -9.18 12.28 7.12
N TYR A 308 -8.69 12.43 8.35
CA TYR A 308 -9.38 11.97 9.55
C TYR A 308 -10.80 12.54 9.65
N THR A 309 -10.96 13.85 9.45
CA THR A 309 -12.25 14.51 9.48
C THR A 309 -13.20 13.99 8.38
N ALA A 310 -12.67 13.78 7.18
CA ALA A 310 -13.44 13.23 6.06
C ALA A 310 -13.90 11.79 6.32
N VAL A 311 -13.05 10.96 6.95
CA VAL A 311 -13.41 9.58 7.33
C VAL A 311 -14.49 9.58 8.40
N GLN A 312 -14.41 10.45 9.40
CA GLN A 312 -15.47 10.58 10.40
C GLN A 312 -16.82 10.95 9.75
N ALA A 313 -16.81 11.93 8.85
CA ALA A 313 -18.02 12.32 8.13
C ALA A 313 -18.57 11.18 7.24
N ALA A 314 -17.72 10.34 6.67
CA ALA A 314 -18.14 9.15 5.92
C ALA A 314 -18.79 8.11 6.84
N LEU A 315 -18.19 7.84 8.01
CA LEU A 315 -18.79 6.96 9.04
C LEU A 315 -20.16 7.46 9.49
N ASP A 316 -20.31 8.77 9.75
CA ASP A 316 -21.58 9.38 10.13
C ASP A 316 -22.65 9.25 9.03
N ARG A 317 -22.26 9.41 7.75
CA ARG A 317 -23.17 9.20 6.63
C ARG A 317 -23.65 7.77 6.54
N LEU A 318 -22.74 6.80 6.68
CA LEU A 318 -23.09 5.39 6.66
C LEU A 318 -23.96 4.98 7.86
N GLY A 319 -23.72 5.53 9.05
CA GLY A 319 -24.56 5.29 10.22
C GLY A 319 -26.04 5.67 9.98
N ARG A 320 -26.31 6.73 9.20
CA ARG A 320 -27.68 7.15 8.84
C ARG A 320 -28.44 6.13 7.99
N LEU A 321 -27.73 5.16 7.37
CA LEU A 321 -28.39 4.10 6.59
C LEU A 321 -29.20 3.14 7.44
N ASP A 322 -29.18 3.25 8.78
CA ASP A 322 -30.10 2.54 9.66
C ASP A 322 -31.58 2.90 9.38
N ALA A 323 -31.84 4.06 8.75
CA ALA A 323 -33.15 4.41 8.25
C ALA A 323 -33.72 3.40 7.23
N LEU A 324 -32.87 2.58 6.59
CA LEU A 324 -33.29 1.50 5.70
C LEU A 324 -33.78 0.25 6.45
N ALA A 325 -33.63 0.20 7.78
CA ALA A 325 -33.97 -0.94 8.63
C ALA A 325 -33.41 -2.31 8.16
N GLN A 326 -32.23 -2.28 7.52
CA GLN A 326 -31.52 -3.45 7.02
C GLN A 326 -30.15 -3.53 7.69
N PRO A 327 -29.96 -4.43 8.65
CA PRO A 327 -28.66 -4.66 9.27
C PRO A 327 -27.68 -5.25 8.25
N VAL A 328 -26.40 -5.01 8.45
CA VAL A 328 -25.33 -5.43 7.53
C VAL A 328 -24.21 -6.13 8.25
N THR A 329 -23.50 -6.95 7.52
CA THR A 329 -22.25 -7.54 8.01
C THR A 329 -21.12 -6.53 7.97
N ARG A 330 -20.10 -6.76 8.80
CA ARG A 330 -18.85 -5.99 8.82
C ARG A 330 -18.21 -5.86 7.42
N VAL A 331 -18.28 -6.93 6.62
CA VAL A 331 -17.71 -6.96 5.26
C VAL A 331 -18.45 -6.02 4.32
N ILE A 332 -19.79 -6.02 4.37
CA ILE A 332 -20.61 -5.10 3.56
C ILE A 332 -20.33 -3.66 3.99
N PHE A 333 -20.31 -3.39 5.29
CA PHE A 333 -19.99 -2.06 5.81
C PHE A 333 -18.60 -1.58 5.34
N ALA A 334 -17.56 -2.41 5.46
CA ALA A 334 -16.20 -2.07 5.01
C ALA A 334 -16.14 -1.78 3.50
N HIS A 335 -16.84 -2.56 2.69
CA HIS A 335 -16.95 -2.35 1.24
C HIS A 335 -17.64 -1.03 0.91
N THR A 336 -18.75 -0.74 1.59
CA THR A 336 -19.51 0.50 1.39
C THR A 336 -18.70 1.71 1.84
N LEU A 337 -18.01 1.60 3.00
CA LEU A 337 -17.11 2.66 3.46
C LEU A 337 -16.00 2.94 2.45
N GLN A 338 -15.36 1.91 1.89
CA GLN A 338 -14.36 2.12 0.86
C GLN A 338 -14.94 2.83 -0.36
N SER A 339 -16.09 2.38 -0.86
CA SER A 339 -16.75 3.02 -2.01
C SER A 339 -17.11 4.49 -1.73
N GLU A 340 -17.54 4.80 -0.52
CA GLU A 340 -17.81 6.17 -0.08
C GLU A 340 -16.54 7.03 -0.05
N LEU A 341 -15.43 6.49 0.45
CA LEU A 341 -14.14 7.18 0.48
C LEU A 341 -13.53 7.36 -0.91
N ASP A 342 -13.76 6.41 -1.83
CA ASP A 342 -13.32 6.50 -3.24
C ASP A 342 -14.12 7.53 -4.02
N SER A 343 -15.41 7.67 -3.73
CA SER A 343 -16.30 8.62 -4.42
C SER A 343 -16.14 10.07 -3.94
N ALA A 344 -15.55 10.29 -2.77
CA ALA A 344 -15.31 11.61 -2.20
C ALA A 344 -13.85 12.03 -2.41
N PRO A 345 -13.48 12.55 -3.59
CA PRO A 345 -12.11 13.02 -3.80
C PRO A 345 -11.85 14.19 -2.84
N GLY A 346 -10.91 14.01 -1.95
CA GLY A 346 -10.42 15.10 -1.11
C GLY A 346 -9.92 16.27 -1.94
N ARG A 347 -9.71 17.40 -1.33
CA ARG A 347 -9.10 18.58 -1.95
C ARG A 347 -7.91 19.03 -1.12
N VAL A 348 -6.81 19.36 -1.79
CA VAL A 348 -5.66 20.02 -1.19
C VAL A 348 -5.79 21.51 -1.45
N GLY A 349 -5.48 22.35 -0.45
CA GLY A 349 -5.47 23.80 -0.58
C GLY A 349 -6.85 24.45 -0.73
N ARG A 350 -6.82 25.75 -0.99
CA ARG A 350 -8.03 26.56 -1.20
C ARG A 350 -8.15 26.98 -2.65
N ILE A 351 -9.37 27.00 -3.18
CA ILE A 351 -9.66 27.47 -4.54
C ILE A 351 -9.11 28.90 -4.72
N GLY A 352 -8.40 29.15 -5.81
CA GLY A 352 -7.82 30.44 -6.13
C GLY A 352 -6.52 30.78 -5.40
N VAL A 353 -5.99 29.85 -4.56
CA VAL A 353 -4.72 30.03 -3.87
C VAL A 353 -3.69 29.04 -4.39
N GLY A 354 -2.53 29.53 -4.86
CA GLY A 354 -1.48 28.70 -5.41
C GLY A 354 -1.75 28.18 -6.82
N VAL A 355 -0.95 27.25 -7.30
CA VAL A 355 -1.06 26.61 -8.61
C VAL A 355 -2.32 25.72 -8.66
N HIS A 356 -3.07 25.80 -9.75
CA HIS A 356 -4.23 24.96 -9.94
C HIS A 356 -3.81 23.59 -10.50
N VAL A 357 -4.17 22.50 -9.84
CA VAL A 357 -3.70 21.15 -10.19
C VAL A 357 -4.87 20.18 -10.27
N GLY A 358 -4.99 19.46 -11.39
CA GLY A 358 -6.10 18.52 -11.49
C GLY A 358 -6.28 17.88 -12.87
N PRO A 359 -7.40 17.16 -13.06
CA PRO A 359 -7.74 16.61 -14.36
C PRO A 359 -7.99 17.74 -15.38
N LEU A 360 -7.83 17.41 -16.64
CA LEU A 360 -8.01 18.35 -17.76
C LEU A 360 -9.34 19.12 -17.70
N SER A 361 -10.41 18.47 -17.26
CA SER A 361 -11.72 19.11 -17.07
C SER A 361 -11.72 20.30 -16.11
N PHE A 362 -10.75 20.39 -15.17
CA PHE A 362 -10.63 21.52 -14.24
C PHE A 362 -10.15 22.81 -14.91
N ALA A 363 -9.50 22.70 -16.08
CA ALA A 363 -9.04 23.85 -16.83
C ALA A 363 -10.07 24.41 -17.77
N VAL A 364 -11.19 23.72 -18.03
CA VAL A 364 -12.25 24.15 -18.91
C VAL A 364 -12.87 25.47 -18.42
N GLY A 365 -12.81 26.50 -19.24
CA GLY A 365 -13.35 27.82 -18.91
C GLY A 365 -12.56 28.63 -17.89
N GLN A 366 -11.36 28.18 -17.52
CA GLN A 366 -10.46 28.89 -16.58
C GLN A 366 -9.46 29.76 -17.36
N PRO A 367 -9.32 31.05 -16.99
CA PRO A 367 -8.40 31.94 -17.68
C PRO A 367 -6.97 31.83 -17.11
N PHE A 368 -6.19 30.84 -17.55
CA PHE A 368 -4.81 30.70 -17.18
C PHE A 368 -3.88 31.61 -18.00
N GLU A 369 -2.81 32.11 -17.39
CA GLU A 369 -1.71 32.72 -18.13
C GLU A 369 -0.72 31.66 -18.62
N LEU A 370 -0.54 30.62 -17.81
CA LEU A 370 0.24 29.42 -18.16
C LEU A 370 -0.54 28.16 -17.81
N LEU A 371 -0.70 27.30 -18.81
CA LEU A 371 -1.25 25.95 -18.61
C LEU A 371 -0.18 24.91 -18.99
N VAL A 372 0.15 24.02 -18.08
CA VAL A 372 1.02 22.88 -18.32
C VAL A 372 0.17 21.63 -18.39
N VAL A 373 0.23 20.91 -19.52
CA VAL A 373 -0.46 19.64 -19.72
C VAL A 373 0.58 18.52 -19.71
N VAL A 374 0.49 17.63 -18.74
CA VAL A 374 1.40 16.49 -18.62
C VAL A 374 0.75 15.21 -19.14
N GLY A 375 1.58 14.23 -19.56
CA GLY A 375 1.08 12.96 -20.08
C GLY A 375 0.51 13.05 -21.49
N THR A 376 1.05 13.90 -22.34
CA THR A 376 0.55 14.12 -23.69
C THR A 376 1.04 13.06 -24.69
N CYS A 377 0.88 11.77 -24.32
CA CYS A 377 1.25 10.63 -25.16
C CYS A 377 0.05 9.67 -25.36
N GLU A 378 0.13 8.84 -26.39
CA GLU A 378 -0.87 7.81 -26.65
C GLU A 378 -1.07 6.88 -25.44
N GLY A 379 -2.34 6.58 -25.13
CA GLY A 379 -2.72 5.78 -23.97
C GLY A 379 -2.83 6.55 -22.64
N LEU A 380 -2.41 7.84 -22.64
CA LEU A 380 -2.66 8.77 -21.53
C LEU A 380 -3.53 9.94 -22.01
N LEU A 381 -3.31 10.44 -23.21
CA LEU A 381 -4.13 11.44 -23.87
C LEU A 381 -4.30 11.03 -25.35
N PRO A 382 -5.45 10.53 -25.82
CA PRO A 382 -6.65 10.25 -25.01
C PRO A 382 -6.44 9.17 -23.97
N ALA A 383 -7.00 9.35 -22.78
CA ALA A 383 -7.04 8.32 -21.77
C ALA A 383 -8.02 7.21 -22.21
N PRO A 384 -7.64 5.95 -22.16
CA PRO A 384 -8.59 4.88 -22.42
C PRO A 384 -9.72 4.95 -21.38
N PRO A 385 -10.96 4.70 -21.79
CA PRO A 385 -12.07 4.65 -20.85
C PRO A 385 -11.82 3.54 -19.82
N PRO A 386 -12.32 3.70 -18.58
CA PRO A 386 -12.23 2.66 -17.58
C PRO A 386 -12.95 1.39 -18.08
N PRO A 387 -12.45 0.18 -17.77
CA PRO A 387 -13.12 -1.06 -18.16
C PRO A 387 -14.52 -1.11 -17.55
N GLU A 388 -15.54 -1.16 -18.41
CA GLU A 388 -16.93 -1.17 -18.01
C GLU A 388 -17.41 -2.63 -17.89
N ALA A 389 -17.64 -3.09 -16.66
CA ALA A 389 -18.03 -4.45 -16.40
C ALA A 389 -19.54 -4.71 -16.52
N LEU A 390 -20.38 -3.69 -16.41
CA LEU A 390 -21.83 -3.82 -16.29
C LEU A 390 -22.56 -3.58 -17.60
N LEU A 391 -22.26 -2.48 -18.30
CA LEU A 391 -22.91 -2.05 -19.53
C LEU A 391 -21.87 -1.76 -20.60
N GLY A 392 -21.65 -2.66 -21.53
CA GLY A 392 -20.76 -2.44 -22.66
C GLY A 392 -21.32 -1.46 -23.69
N ASP A 393 -20.51 -1.00 -24.65
CA ASP A 393 -20.88 -0.03 -25.68
C ASP A 393 -22.11 -0.47 -26.49
N ALA A 394 -22.26 -1.76 -26.79
CA ALA A 394 -23.42 -2.30 -27.50
C ALA A 394 -24.73 -2.12 -26.72
N ASP A 395 -24.69 -2.32 -25.38
CA ASP A 395 -25.86 -2.07 -24.53
C ASP A 395 -26.15 -0.57 -24.41
N ARG A 396 -25.10 0.25 -24.24
CA ARG A 396 -25.23 1.71 -24.13
C ARG A 396 -25.81 2.35 -25.40
N ALA A 397 -25.44 1.81 -26.58
CA ALA A 397 -25.97 2.29 -27.88
C ALA A 397 -27.48 2.15 -27.99
N LEU A 398 -28.11 1.19 -27.27
CA LEU A 398 -29.57 1.05 -27.23
C LEU A 398 -30.30 2.23 -26.58
N THR A 399 -29.57 3.12 -25.91
CA THR A 399 -30.11 4.30 -25.21
C THR A 399 -30.09 5.58 -26.08
N ASP A 400 -29.86 5.49 -27.39
CA ASP A 400 -29.82 6.60 -28.33
C ASP A 400 -28.95 7.77 -27.84
N GLY A 401 -27.74 7.43 -27.29
CA GLY A 401 -26.81 8.41 -26.78
C GLY A 401 -27.10 8.93 -25.36
N ALA A 402 -28.15 8.50 -24.68
CA ALA A 402 -28.41 8.87 -23.30
C ALA A 402 -27.28 8.37 -22.33
N LEU A 403 -26.73 7.19 -22.60
CA LEU A 403 -25.50 6.73 -21.98
C LEU A 403 -24.33 6.86 -22.95
N PRO A 404 -23.17 7.42 -22.51
CA PRO A 404 -22.02 7.59 -23.40
C PRO A 404 -21.38 6.25 -23.77
N ILE A 405 -21.02 6.07 -25.02
CA ILE A 405 -20.13 5.03 -25.50
C ILE A 405 -18.68 5.52 -25.42
N ASN A 406 -17.71 4.61 -25.60
CA ASN A 406 -16.28 4.94 -25.52
C ASN A 406 -15.86 6.06 -26.51
N ALA A 407 -16.45 6.09 -27.69
CA ALA A 407 -16.21 7.17 -28.68
C ALA A 407 -16.66 8.52 -28.15
N ASP A 408 -17.82 8.61 -27.48
CA ASP A 408 -18.32 9.86 -26.90
C ASP A 408 -17.40 10.36 -25.77
N LEU A 409 -16.88 9.48 -24.96
CA LEU A 409 -15.94 9.83 -23.88
C LEU A 409 -14.62 10.37 -24.43
N ALA A 410 -14.11 9.78 -25.52
CA ALA A 410 -12.93 10.30 -26.21
C ALA A 410 -13.20 11.69 -26.84
N ALA A 411 -14.34 11.87 -27.49
CA ALA A 411 -14.74 13.17 -28.03
C ALA A 411 -14.90 14.25 -26.95
N GLU A 412 -15.38 13.85 -25.76
CA GLU A 412 -15.47 14.75 -24.61
C GLU A 412 -14.10 15.18 -24.10
N GLN A 413 -13.15 14.24 -23.96
CA GLN A 413 -11.78 14.59 -23.60
C GLN A 413 -11.12 15.52 -24.61
N HIS A 414 -11.39 15.31 -25.89
CA HIS A 414 -10.87 16.17 -26.96
C HIS A 414 -11.43 17.61 -26.85
N ARG A 415 -12.74 17.74 -26.61
CA ARG A 415 -13.36 19.07 -26.35
C ARG A 415 -12.78 19.76 -25.12
N GLN A 416 -12.54 18.98 -24.02
CA GLN A 416 -11.94 19.50 -22.81
C GLN A 416 -10.52 20.03 -23.05
N LEU A 417 -9.73 19.34 -23.89
CA LEU A 417 -8.40 19.80 -24.26
C LEU A 417 -8.46 21.12 -24.98
N TRP A 418 -9.31 21.23 -26.02
CA TRP A 418 -9.48 22.47 -26.76
C TRP A 418 -9.98 23.63 -25.88
N ALA A 419 -10.98 23.38 -25.04
CA ALA A 419 -11.51 24.40 -24.14
C ALA A 419 -10.51 24.88 -23.10
N ALA A 420 -9.67 23.97 -22.58
CA ALA A 420 -8.59 24.30 -21.64
C ALA A 420 -7.50 25.15 -22.31
N LEU A 421 -7.09 24.77 -23.53
CA LEU A 421 -6.08 25.51 -24.28
C LEU A 421 -6.60 26.89 -24.76
N ALA A 422 -7.85 26.97 -25.16
CA ALA A 422 -8.46 28.24 -25.59
C ALA A 422 -8.55 29.27 -24.46
N GLY A 423 -8.61 28.83 -23.21
CA GLY A 423 -8.65 29.71 -22.04
C GLY A 423 -7.27 30.21 -21.58
N THR A 424 -6.15 29.81 -22.23
CA THR A 424 -4.82 30.15 -21.79
C THR A 424 -4.05 31.09 -22.70
N LYS A 425 -3.12 31.87 -22.17
CA LYS A 425 -2.20 32.68 -22.99
C LYS A 425 -1.02 31.85 -23.52
N ARG A 426 -0.52 30.93 -22.72
CA ARG A 426 0.59 30.04 -23.08
C ARG A 426 0.33 28.63 -22.55
N ALA A 427 0.51 27.64 -23.39
CA ALA A 427 0.42 26.25 -23.04
C ALA A 427 1.78 25.53 -23.22
N VAL A 428 2.15 24.66 -22.27
CA VAL A 428 3.31 23.79 -22.35
C VAL A 428 2.80 22.35 -22.29
N LEU A 429 3.03 21.60 -23.36
CA LEU A 429 2.59 20.21 -23.51
C LEU A 429 3.79 19.30 -23.27
N LEU A 430 3.73 18.50 -22.20
CA LEU A 430 4.81 17.61 -21.80
C LEU A 430 4.49 16.18 -22.22
N THR A 431 5.43 15.55 -22.93
CA THR A 431 5.30 14.18 -23.45
C THR A 431 6.38 13.29 -22.85
N PRO A 432 6.05 12.17 -22.19
CA PRO A 432 7.05 11.22 -21.71
C PRO A 432 7.51 10.31 -22.86
N ARG A 433 8.82 10.20 -23.10
CA ARG A 433 9.39 9.32 -24.13
C ARG A 433 9.38 7.85 -23.72
N GLY A 434 9.33 7.57 -22.43
CA GLY A 434 9.42 6.22 -21.89
C GLY A 434 8.62 6.03 -20.62
N ASP A 435 8.80 4.86 -20.04
CA ASP A 435 8.19 4.47 -18.75
C ASP A 435 9.29 3.89 -17.87
N LEU A 436 9.33 4.25 -16.60
CA LEU A 436 10.29 3.72 -15.62
C LEU A 436 10.20 2.19 -15.43
N ARG A 437 9.07 1.60 -15.80
CA ARG A 437 8.78 0.16 -15.63
C ARG A 437 8.80 -0.64 -16.92
N ALA A 438 8.87 0.02 -18.06
CA ALA A 438 8.81 -0.62 -19.37
C ALA A 438 9.87 -0.06 -20.31
N THR A 439 10.43 -0.91 -21.16
CA THR A 439 11.42 -0.53 -22.18
C THR A 439 10.80 0.07 -23.45
N ALA A 440 9.47 0.08 -23.56
CA ALA A 440 8.77 0.57 -24.73
C ALA A 440 8.79 2.10 -24.79
N LEU A 441 9.10 2.64 -25.96
CA LEU A 441 8.99 4.07 -26.23
C LEU A 441 7.51 4.45 -26.35
N ARG A 442 7.15 5.58 -25.76
CA ARG A 442 5.82 6.17 -25.89
C ARG A 442 5.75 7.08 -27.12
N GLN A 443 4.64 7.03 -27.81
CA GLN A 443 4.37 7.91 -28.94
C GLN A 443 3.64 9.17 -28.47
N PRO A 444 3.97 10.35 -29.01
CA PRO A 444 3.18 11.55 -28.78
C PRO A 444 1.70 11.35 -29.12
N SER A 445 0.82 12.01 -28.40
CA SER A 445 -0.60 11.97 -28.66
C SER A 445 -0.91 12.48 -30.09
N ARG A 446 -1.79 11.77 -30.80
CA ARG A 446 -2.32 12.22 -32.10
C ARG A 446 -2.95 13.59 -32.04
N TRP A 447 -3.59 13.96 -30.93
CA TRP A 447 -4.19 15.25 -30.72
C TRP A 447 -3.16 16.39 -30.64
N ILE A 448 -1.99 16.09 -30.07
CA ILE A 448 -0.87 17.05 -30.03
C ILE A 448 -0.25 17.21 -31.42
N ALA A 449 -0.14 16.14 -32.20
CA ALA A 449 0.32 16.20 -33.57
C ALA A 449 -0.62 17.04 -34.45
N GLU A 450 -1.95 16.92 -34.26
CA GLU A 450 -2.96 17.74 -34.90
C GLU A 450 -2.80 19.24 -34.57
N LEU A 451 -2.66 19.56 -33.27
CA LEU A 451 -2.43 20.93 -32.81
C LEU A 451 -1.12 21.52 -33.36
N ALA A 452 -0.05 20.75 -33.37
CA ALA A 452 1.25 21.20 -33.86
C ALA A 452 1.28 21.48 -35.38
N HIS A 453 0.46 20.79 -36.17
CA HIS A 453 0.38 20.98 -37.61
C HIS A 453 -0.13 22.36 -38.04
N GLY A 454 -0.92 23.01 -37.19
CA GLY A 454 -1.58 24.30 -37.48
C GLY A 454 -0.95 25.51 -36.80
N MET A 455 0.09 25.34 -35.96
CA MET A 455 0.62 26.41 -35.14
C MET A 455 2.16 26.43 -35.09
N PRO A 456 2.79 27.61 -34.94
CA PRO A 456 4.21 27.68 -34.65
C PRO A 456 4.47 27.10 -33.26
N THR A 457 5.03 25.91 -33.21
CA THR A 457 5.37 25.22 -31.99
C THR A 457 6.88 25.25 -31.76
N GLN A 458 7.30 25.53 -30.54
CA GLN A 458 8.69 25.30 -30.11
C GLN A 458 8.80 23.90 -29.54
N ALA A 459 9.47 23.01 -30.26
CA ALA A 459 9.74 21.67 -29.78
C ALA A 459 11.11 21.61 -29.11
N ARG A 460 11.19 21.13 -27.89
CA ARG A 460 12.46 20.86 -27.19
C ARG A 460 12.43 19.53 -26.46
N SER A 461 13.60 18.92 -26.31
CA SER A 461 13.77 17.70 -25.54
C SER A 461 14.54 18.01 -24.27
N VAL A 462 14.00 17.54 -23.14
CA VAL A 462 14.68 17.63 -21.84
C VAL A 462 15.50 16.33 -21.65
N PRO A 463 16.83 16.43 -21.52
CA PRO A 463 17.67 15.29 -21.17
C PRO A 463 17.29 14.74 -19.78
N SER A 464 17.69 13.48 -19.50
CA SER A 464 17.40 12.87 -18.20
C SER A 464 18.04 13.64 -17.04
N PHE A 465 17.36 13.66 -15.94
CA PHE A 465 17.61 14.30 -14.64
C PHE A 465 18.83 15.24 -14.52
N ALA A 466 20.05 14.71 -14.31
CA ALA A 466 21.25 15.53 -14.08
C ALA A 466 21.62 16.39 -15.28
N ALA A 467 21.49 15.88 -16.50
CA ALA A 467 21.79 16.62 -17.73
C ALA A 467 20.73 17.71 -17.97
N GLY A 468 19.44 17.41 -17.74
CA GLY A 468 18.36 18.39 -17.82
C GLY A 468 18.49 19.51 -16.80
N LEU A 469 18.93 19.19 -15.58
CA LEU A 469 19.18 20.20 -14.55
C LEU A 469 20.33 21.13 -14.87
N ALA A 470 21.38 20.67 -15.54
CA ALA A 470 22.50 21.52 -15.92
C ALA A 470 22.07 22.66 -16.86
N ASP A 471 21.12 22.37 -17.74
CA ASP A 471 20.64 23.29 -18.75
C ASP A 471 19.36 24.06 -18.31
N ALA A 472 18.77 23.68 -17.16
CA ALA A 472 17.59 24.35 -16.63
C ALA A 472 17.88 25.78 -16.16
N ALA A 473 17.08 26.73 -16.60
CA ALA A 473 17.20 28.14 -16.19
C ALA A 473 16.99 28.27 -14.66
N PHE A 474 15.97 27.59 -14.14
CA PHE A 474 15.59 27.67 -12.73
C PHE A 474 15.46 26.26 -12.15
N PRO A 475 16.34 25.85 -11.20
CA PRO A 475 16.11 24.67 -10.38
C PRO A 475 14.95 24.93 -9.40
N ALA A 476 14.02 23.97 -9.29
CA ALA A 476 12.83 24.16 -8.46
C ALA A 476 13.05 23.89 -6.97
N THR A 477 14.10 23.13 -6.61
CA THR A 477 14.41 22.78 -5.22
C THR A 477 15.87 23.03 -4.87
N LEU A 478 16.17 23.13 -3.57
CA LEU A 478 17.55 23.24 -3.09
C LEU A 478 18.42 22.04 -3.53
N SER A 479 17.82 20.83 -3.56
CA SER A 479 18.52 19.63 -4.06
C SER A 479 18.84 19.74 -5.54
N GLN A 480 17.91 20.21 -6.37
CA GLN A 480 18.14 20.45 -7.79
C GLN A 480 19.23 21.53 -8.00
N HIS A 481 19.20 22.61 -7.20
CA HIS A 481 20.23 23.64 -7.26
C HIS A 481 21.62 23.07 -6.95
N ARG A 482 21.74 22.23 -5.92
CA ARG A 482 22.99 21.56 -5.56
C ARG A 482 23.50 20.63 -6.66
N ILE A 483 22.61 19.80 -7.21
CA ILE A 483 22.95 18.90 -8.32
C ILE A 483 23.40 19.70 -9.53
N ARG A 484 22.72 20.78 -9.88
CA ARG A 484 23.09 21.68 -10.97
C ARG A 484 24.50 22.24 -10.76
N ALA A 485 24.80 22.77 -9.57
CA ALA A 485 26.11 23.32 -9.24
C ALA A 485 27.22 22.26 -9.39
N LEU A 486 26.98 21.02 -8.91
CA LEU A 486 27.94 19.93 -9.07
C LEU A 486 28.11 19.48 -10.52
N THR A 487 27.03 19.45 -11.30
CA THR A 487 27.07 19.11 -12.74
C THR A 487 27.84 20.15 -13.53
N HIS A 488 27.65 21.44 -13.22
CA HIS A 488 28.44 22.51 -13.83
C HIS A 488 29.94 22.42 -13.49
N ALA A 489 30.26 22.14 -12.22
CA ALA A 489 31.64 21.90 -11.80
C ALA A 489 32.27 20.73 -12.57
N ALA A 490 31.55 19.60 -12.70
CA ALA A 490 32.02 18.45 -13.47
C ALA A 490 32.23 18.77 -14.95
N ARG A 491 31.31 19.47 -15.59
CA ARG A 491 31.42 19.89 -17.01
C ARG A 491 32.57 20.87 -17.26
N SER A 492 32.89 21.72 -16.28
CA SER A 492 34.02 22.65 -16.35
C SER A 492 35.38 22.04 -15.96
N GLY A 493 35.41 20.72 -15.68
CA GLY A 493 36.62 20.02 -15.28
C GLY A 493 37.09 20.30 -13.85
N GLN A 494 36.27 20.95 -13.03
CA GLN A 494 36.59 21.18 -11.63
C GLN A 494 36.45 19.88 -10.82
N PRO A 495 37.32 19.66 -9.82
CA PRO A 495 37.20 18.49 -8.94
C PRO A 495 35.89 18.56 -8.12
N VAL A 496 34.92 17.75 -8.47
CA VAL A 496 33.60 17.73 -7.81
C VAL A 496 33.72 17.47 -6.30
N ALA A 497 34.67 16.62 -5.90
CA ALA A 497 34.94 16.34 -4.49
C ALA A 497 35.34 17.58 -3.67
N GLU A 498 35.91 18.58 -4.30
CA GLU A 498 36.36 19.82 -3.65
C GLU A 498 35.30 20.92 -3.64
N HIS A 499 34.19 20.70 -4.34
CA HIS A 499 33.13 21.69 -4.44
C HIS A 499 32.52 22.02 -3.04
N PRO A 500 32.20 23.29 -2.72
CA PRO A 500 31.62 23.66 -1.42
C PRO A 500 30.39 22.85 -1.01
N VAL A 501 29.51 22.50 -1.96
CA VAL A 501 28.33 21.64 -1.69
C VAL A 501 28.74 20.28 -1.17
N MET A 502 29.79 19.66 -1.74
CA MET A 502 30.28 18.35 -1.29
C MET A 502 30.89 18.44 0.10
N ARG A 503 31.62 19.52 0.38
CA ARG A 503 32.26 19.75 1.69
C ARG A 503 31.27 20.08 2.78
N SER A 504 30.18 20.82 2.48
CA SER A 504 29.18 21.26 3.45
C SER A 504 28.23 20.16 3.93
N LEU A 505 28.06 19.09 3.16
CA LEU A 505 27.14 18.00 3.46
C LEU A 505 27.90 16.76 3.94
N GLN A 506 27.80 16.46 5.22
CA GLN A 506 28.49 15.31 5.83
C GLN A 506 28.28 13.98 5.07
N PRO A 507 27.05 13.59 4.64
CA PRO A 507 26.86 12.35 3.88
C PRO A 507 27.63 12.32 2.55
N LEU A 508 27.68 13.44 1.83
CA LEU A 508 28.42 13.54 0.57
C LEU A 508 29.93 13.48 0.80
N ARG A 509 30.42 14.17 1.82
CA ARG A 509 31.85 14.13 2.20
C ARG A 509 32.29 12.71 2.57
N LEU A 510 31.48 11.99 3.37
CA LEU A 510 31.76 10.60 3.73
C LEU A 510 31.70 9.68 2.52
N GLY A 511 30.73 9.89 1.60
CA GLY A 511 30.64 9.15 0.35
C GLY A 511 31.87 9.32 -0.54
N VAL A 512 32.39 10.54 -0.69
CA VAL A 512 33.62 10.80 -1.42
C VAL A 512 34.83 10.15 -0.75
N ALA A 513 34.92 10.23 0.58
CA ALA A 513 35.99 9.56 1.31
C ALA A 513 35.94 8.04 1.13
N MET A 514 34.73 7.45 1.16
CA MET A 514 34.55 6.04 0.91
C MET A 514 34.97 5.64 -0.53
N ILE A 515 34.59 6.41 -1.55
CA ILE A 515 34.98 6.14 -2.94
C ILE A 515 36.50 6.23 -3.10
N ALA A 516 37.11 7.25 -2.51
CA ALA A 516 38.57 7.42 -2.52
C ALA A 516 39.29 6.27 -1.81
N ALA A 517 38.79 5.85 -0.64
CA ALA A 517 39.33 4.75 0.12
C ALA A 517 39.31 3.44 -0.67
N ARG A 518 38.20 3.13 -1.34
CA ARG A 518 38.05 1.93 -2.18
C ARG A 518 38.98 1.88 -3.40
N ALA A 519 39.52 3.01 -3.81
CA ALA A 519 40.51 3.07 -4.89
C ALA A 519 41.96 2.82 -4.41
N LEU A 520 42.18 2.75 -3.10
CA LEU A 520 43.50 2.48 -2.51
C LEU A 520 43.81 0.98 -2.56
N PRO A 521 45.09 0.59 -2.63
CA PRO A 521 45.49 -0.82 -2.55
C PRO A 521 45.45 -1.42 -1.15
N LEU A 522 45.06 -0.61 -0.15
CA LEU A 522 44.98 -0.98 1.26
C LEU A 522 43.52 -1.09 1.69
N LEU A 523 43.21 -2.04 2.54
CA LEU A 523 41.92 -2.12 3.20
C LEU A 523 41.76 -0.97 4.20
N THR A 524 40.60 -0.35 4.20
CA THR A 524 40.22 0.74 5.08
C THR A 524 38.97 0.39 5.90
N GLU A 525 38.58 1.27 6.81
CA GLU A 525 37.32 1.17 7.54
C GLU A 525 36.09 0.97 6.64
N TYR A 526 36.13 1.50 5.41
CA TYR A 526 35.06 1.35 4.42
C TYR A 526 35.08 0.00 3.68
N ASP A 527 36.16 -0.77 3.83
CA ASP A 527 36.31 -2.11 3.29
C ASP A 527 36.14 -3.18 4.39
N GLY A 528 35.80 -2.76 5.60
CA GLY A 528 35.63 -3.62 6.75
C GLY A 528 36.93 -3.93 7.47
N ASP A 529 37.93 -3.07 7.38
CA ASP A 529 39.12 -3.15 8.25
C ASP A 529 38.72 -2.85 9.69
N LEU A 530 38.74 -3.87 10.53
CA LEU A 530 38.41 -3.85 11.93
C LEU A 530 39.65 -3.92 12.83
N SER A 531 40.85 -3.80 12.28
CA SER A 531 42.11 -3.94 13.01
C SER A 531 42.26 -2.96 14.19
N GLY A 532 41.56 -1.80 14.11
CA GLY A 532 41.47 -0.81 15.19
C GLY A 532 40.48 -1.15 16.33
N LEU A 533 39.69 -2.21 16.18
CA LEU A 533 38.71 -2.62 17.18
C LEU A 533 39.18 -3.86 17.93
N SER A 534 39.07 -3.85 19.26
CA SER A 534 39.30 -5.04 20.06
C SER A 534 38.12 -6.01 19.96
N ILE A 535 38.10 -6.80 18.89
CA ILE A 535 37.11 -7.84 18.68
C ILE A 535 37.77 -9.18 18.92
N ASP A 536 37.28 -9.95 19.90
CA ASP A 536 37.64 -11.35 20.03
C ASP A 536 36.66 -12.21 19.18
N PRO A 537 37.07 -12.63 17.97
CA PRO A 537 36.19 -13.36 17.09
C PRO A 537 35.85 -14.77 17.58
N LEU A 538 36.65 -15.35 18.46
CA LEU A 538 36.44 -16.68 19.00
C LEU A 538 35.77 -16.65 20.39
N GLY A 539 36.09 -15.64 21.19
CA GLY A 539 35.65 -15.53 22.60
C GLY A 539 36.11 -16.70 23.44
N ASP A 540 35.70 -16.75 24.69
CA ASP A 540 36.01 -17.87 25.61
C ASP A 540 35.18 -19.14 25.36
N ARG A 541 34.40 -19.20 24.28
CA ARG A 541 33.53 -20.34 23.98
C ARG A 541 34.23 -21.39 23.11
N PRO A 542 33.99 -22.68 23.36
CA PRO A 542 34.48 -23.74 22.46
C PRO A 542 34.03 -23.49 21.00
N VAL A 543 34.95 -23.66 20.07
CA VAL A 543 34.68 -23.47 18.64
C VAL A 543 34.18 -24.79 18.06
N SER A 544 32.95 -24.78 17.53
CA SER A 544 32.39 -25.97 16.87
C SER A 544 32.98 -26.19 15.48
N PRO A 545 33.08 -27.44 15.00
CA PRO A 545 33.50 -27.72 13.61
C PRO A 545 32.70 -26.93 12.57
N THR A 546 31.39 -26.80 12.70
CA THR A 546 30.52 -26.03 11.80
C THR A 546 30.86 -24.56 11.77
N ARG A 547 31.37 -23.98 12.87
CA ARG A 547 31.84 -22.59 12.90
C ARG A 547 33.13 -22.42 12.11
N LEU A 548 34.03 -23.41 12.15
CA LEU A 548 35.24 -23.41 11.33
C LEU A 548 34.92 -23.63 9.84
N GLU A 549 34.02 -24.55 9.54
CA GLU A 549 33.54 -24.76 8.14
C GLU A 549 32.92 -23.50 7.55
N ALA A 550 32.11 -22.79 8.33
CA ALA A 550 31.52 -21.53 7.92
C ALA A 550 32.59 -20.47 7.59
N TRP A 551 33.69 -20.41 8.39
CA TRP A 551 34.83 -19.53 8.12
C TRP A 551 35.52 -19.88 6.81
N VAL A 552 35.83 -21.16 6.59
CA VAL A 552 36.51 -21.63 5.40
C VAL A 552 35.65 -21.42 4.15
N SER A 553 34.32 -21.62 4.28
CA SER A 553 33.40 -21.49 3.15
C SER A 553 33.15 -20.03 2.77
N CYS A 554 32.97 -19.15 3.74
CA CYS A 554 32.72 -17.72 3.52
C CYS A 554 33.05 -16.91 4.79
N PRO A 555 34.25 -16.30 4.87
CA PRO A 555 34.64 -15.47 6.02
C PRO A 555 33.67 -14.31 6.28
N HIS A 556 33.11 -13.69 5.25
CA HIS A 556 32.14 -12.62 5.37
C HIS A 556 30.81 -13.12 6.01
N GLY A 557 30.29 -14.24 5.52
CA GLY A 557 29.11 -14.88 6.10
C GLY A 557 29.32 -15.30 7.57
N TRP A 558 30.53 -15.81 7.86
CA TRP A 558 30.94 -16.13 9.22
C TRP A 558 30.95 -14.90 10.12
N PHE A 559 31.56 -13.79 9.66
CA PHE A 559 31.58 -12.52 10.39
C PHE A 559 30.16 -12.01 10.70
N MET A 560 29.28 -11.99 9.71
CA MET A 560 27.87 -11.60 9.90
C MET A 560 27.18 -12.47 10.94
N ARG A 561 27.36 -13.77 10.87
CA ARG A 561 26.65 -14.73 11.74
C ARG A 561 27.21 -14.80 13.16
N TYR A 562 28.54 -14.89 13.30
CA TYR A 562 29.18 -15.22 14.58
C TYR A 562 29.78 -14.02 15.30
N VAL A 563 30.10 -12.94 14.61
CA VAL A 563 30.59 -11.69 15.20
C VAL A 563 29.45 -10.70 15.36
N LEU A 564 28.70 -10.41 14.30
CA LEU A 564 27.56 -9.49 14.37
C LEU A 564 26.27 -10.13 14.90
N GLY A 565 26.22 -11.45 15.02
CA GLY A 565 25.05 -12.16 15.55
C GLY A 565 23.81 -12.12 14.63
N LEU A 566 23.99 -11.83 13.33
CA LEU A 566 22.90 -11.80 12.39
C LEU A 566 22.35 -13.20 12.15
N GLN A 567 21.05 -13.34 12.27
CA GLN A 567 20.32 -14.59 12.04
C GLN A 567 19.26 -14.35 10.96
N PRO A 568 18.94 -15.35 10.11
CA PRO A 568 17.77 -15.30 9.27
C PRO A 568 16.52 -15.08 10.13
N VAL A 569 15.59 -14.26 9.64
CA VAL A 569 14.30 -14.07 10.30
C VAL A 569 13.39 -15.23 9.87
N GLU A 570 13.18 -16.18 10.77
CA GLU A 570 12.24 -17.28 10.55
C GLU A 570 10.80 -16.74 10.68
N GLN A 571 9.95 -17.08 9.70
CA GLN A 571 8.55 -16.73 9.69
C GLN A 571 7.70 -17.98 9.93
N PRO A 572 7.09 -18.17 11.11
CA PRO A 572 6.27 -19.35 11.39
C PRO A 572 5.11 -19.53 10.42
N ASP A 573 4.58 -18.42 9.88
CA ASP A 573 3.47 -18.43 8.89
C ASP A 573 3.86 -19.08 7.57
N GLU A 574 5.15 -19.04 7.19
CA GLU A 574 5.69 -19.60 5.94
C GLU A 574 6.20 -21.03 6.11
N GLN A 575 6.37 -21.47 7.35
CA GLN A 575 6.92 -22.79 7.66
C GLN A 575 5.88 -23.88 7.36
N MET A 576 6.12 -24.66 6.31
CA MET A 576 5.25 -25.77 5.90
C MET A 576 5.54 -27.06 6.66
N GLN A 577 6.83 -27.33 6.92
CA GLN A 577 7.32 -28.57 7.56
C GLN A 577 8.27 -28.20 8.70
N ILE A 578 8.48 -29.16 9.61
CA ILE A 578 9.52 -29.04 10.64
C ILE A 578 10.88 -28.78 10.01
N THR A 579 11.67 -27.90 10.60
CA THR A 579 13.03 -27.65 10.10
C THR A 579 13.95 -28.86 10.32
N PRO A 580 14.98 -29.06 9.49
CA PRO A 580 15.97 -30.12 9.73
C PRO A 580 16.64 -30.04 11.11
N ARG A 581 16.83 -28.82 11.62
CA ARG A 581 17.39 -28.56 12.95
C ARG A 581 16.46 -29.04 14.04
N ASP A 582 15.18 -28.64 14.01
CA ASP A 582 14.22 -28.97 15.05
C ASP A 582 13.90 -30.46 15.02
N ARG A 583 13.89 -31.07 13.83
CA ARG A 583 13.80 -32.52 13.67
C ARG A 583 14.98 -33.25 14.33
N GLY A 584 16.20 -32.77 14.10
CA GLY A 584 17.40 -33.32 14.78
C GLY A 584 17.28 -33.19 16.27
N THR A 585 16.93 -32.03 16.80
CA THR A 585 16.72 -31.78 18.22
C THR A 585 15.68 -32.72 18.82
N LEU A 586 14.55 -32.92 18.13
CA LEU A 586 13.49 -33.85 18.56
C LEU A 586 13.98 -35.28 18.67
N VAL A 587 14.70 -35.78 17.67
CA VAL A 587 15.25 -37.15 17.68
C VAL A 587 16.27 -37.30 18.79
N HIS A 588 17.21 -36.37 18.96
CA HIS A 588 18.19 -36.39 20.04
C HIS A 588 17.53 -36.36 21.42
N ALA A 589 16.53 -35.50 21.63
CA ALA A 589 15.83 -35.43 22.92
C ALA A 589 15.08 -36.74 23.26
N ALA A 590 14.43 -37.34 22.24
CA ALA A 590 13.75 -38.63 22.43
C ALA A 590 14.73 -39.77 22.78
N LEU A 591 15.88 -39.83 22.09
CA LEU A 591 16.93 -40.81 22.36
C LEU A 591 17.59 -40.59 23.72
N ASP A 592 17.87 -39.34 24.09
CA ASP A 592 18.42 -39.00 25.40
C ASP A 592 17.47 -39.41 26.52
N GLN A 593 16.20 -39.10 26.41
CA GLN A 593 15.17 -39.49 27.37
C GLN A 593 15.06 -41.03 27.49
N PHE A 594 15.08 -41.73 26.38
CA PHE A 594 15.07 -43.19 26.34
C PHE A 594 16.33 -43.78 27.03
N HIS A 595 17.52 -43.32 26.66
CA HIS A 595 18.76 -43.82 27.24
C HIS A 595 18.88 -43.51 28.74
N ARG A 596 18.38 -42.35 29.20
CA ARG A 596 18.34 -42.03 30.64
C ARG A 596 17.48 -42.99 31.42
N GLN A 597 16.32 -43.43 30.88
CA GLN A 597 15.49 -44.45 31.53
C GLN A 597 16.25 -45.79 31.73
N VAL A 598 17.14 -46.11 30.79
CA VAL A 598 17.99 -47.29 30.91
C VAL A 598 19.11 -47.08 31.93
N ILE A 599 19.76 -45.93 31.93
CA ILE A 599 20.83 -45.56 32.87
C ILE A 599 20.31 -45.51 34.30
N ASP A 600 19.14 -44.94 34.52
CA ASP A 600 18.50 -44.79 35.82
C ASP A 600 17.84 -46.08 36.33
N GLY A 601 17.90 -47.15 35.54
CA GLY A 601 17.38 -48.47 35.92
C GLY A 601 15.85 -48.59 35.83
N LEU A 602 15.18 -47.64 35.21
CA LEU A 602 13.73 -47.69 34.91
C LEU A 602 13.42 -48.70 33.81
N LEU A 603 14.36 -48.89 32.89
CA LEU A 603 14.37 -49.93 31.88
C LEU A 603 15.61 -50.80 32.04
N PRO A 604 15.50 -52.12 31.76
CA PRO A 604 16.67 -52.99 31.82
C PRO A 604 17.71 -52.63 30.77
N GLN A 605 18.96 -52.96 31.00
CA GLN A 605 20.01 -52.89 29.97
C GLN A 605 19.68 -53.89 28.84
N PRO A 606 20.16 -53.60 27.60
CA PRO A 606 19.93 -54.52 26.49
C PRO A 606 20.42 -55.92 26.78
N GLY A 607 19.63 -56.91 26.44
CA GLY A 607 19.95 -58.32 26.65
C GLY A 607 20.87 -58.92 25.59
N PRO A 608 21.12 -60.25 25.65
CA PRO A 608 21.93 -60.90 24.64
C PRO A 608 21.41 -60.79 23.21
N ASP A 609 20.09 -60.61 23.05
CA ASP A 609 19.42 -60.43 21.76
C ASP A 609 19.22 -58.93 21.42
N GLY A 610 19.82 -58.02 22.20
CA GLY A 610 19.68 -56.55 22.02
C GLY A 610 18.47 -55.97 22.73
N TRP A 611 17.83 -55.00 22.10
CA TRP A 611 16.67 -54.26 22.59
C TRP A 611 15.37 -55.06 22.41
N GLY A 612 14.58 -55.23 23.46
CA GLY A 612 13.27 -55.90 23.40
C GLY A 612 12.09 -54.98 23.14
N ALA A 613 10.87 -55.55 23.08
CA ALA A 613 9.64 -54.82 22.79
C ALA A 613 9.39 -53.67 23.78
N GLN A 614 9.64 -53.83 25.04
CA GLN A 614 9.51 -52.77 26.08
C GLN A 614 10.39 -51.54 25.80
N HIS A 615 11.56 -51.73 25.20
CA HIS A 615 12.44 -50.64 24.81
C HIS A 615 11.91 -49.85 23.63
N LEU A 616 11.31 -50.55 22.65
CA LEU A 616 10.65 -49.88 21.53
C LEU A 616 9.45 -49.04 21.99
N GLU A 617 8.63 -49.59 22.90
CA GLU A 617 7.51 -48.84 23.47
C GLU A 617 7.98 -47.59 24.21
N ALA A 618 9.01 -47.73 25.05
CA ALA A 618 9.59 -46.59 25.78
C ALA A 618 10.20 -45.53 24.88
N LEU A 619 10.92 -45.94 23.82
CA LEU A 619 11.48 -45.01 22.83
C LEU A 619 10.38 -44.25 22.11
N LEU A 620 9.33 -44.94 21.65
CA LEU A 620 8.21 -44.32 20.97
C LEU A 620 7.37 -43.43 21.88
N ALA A 621 7.26 -43.74 23.16
CA ALA A 621 6.63 -42.91 24.19
C ALA A 621 7.44 -41.62 24.42
N ALA A 622 8.76 -41.74 24.59
CA ALA A 622 9.65 -40.58 24.69
C ALA A 622 9.55 -39.67 23.46
N PHE A 623 9.55 -40.24 22.27
CA PHE A 623 9.34 -39.49 21.04
C PHE A 623 8.00 -38.75 21.05
N GLN A 624 6.91 -39.41 21.44
CA GLN A 624 5.58 -38.82 21.47
C GLN A 624 5.48 -37.64 22.43
N GLU A 625 6.15 -37.75 23.59
CA GLU A 625 6.20 -36.67 24.58
C GLU A 625 6.98 -35.47 24.05
N GLN A 626 8.17 -35.68 23.48
CA GLN A 626 8.98 -34.61 22.90
C GLN A 626 8.31 -33.96 21.67
N ALA A 627 7.63 -34.78 20.85
CA ALA A 627 6.84 -34.30 19.72
C ALA A 627 5.68 -33.41 20.17
N GLY A 628 5.01 -33.75 21.28
CA GLY A 628 3.95 -32.94 21.86
C GLY A 628 4.45 -31.60 22.40
N GLN A 629 5.64 -31.57 23.02
CA GLN A 629 6.29 -30.33 23.44
C GLN A 629 6.61 -29.42 22.25
N LEU A 630 7.20 -29.98 21.19
CA LEU A 630 7.55 -29.23 19.98
C LEU A 630 6.31 -28.68 19.27
N GLU A 631 5.19 -29.43 19.29
CA GLU A 631 3.91 -28.98 18.76
C GLU A 631 3.35 -27.79 19.56
N GLN A 632 3.43 -27.83 20.88
CA GLN A 632 3.07 -26.71 21.75
C GLN A 632 3.96 -25.47 21.51
N GLU A 633 5.21 -25.66 21.13
CA GLU A 633 6.14 -24.58 20.76
C GLU A 633 5.87 -23.98 19.37
N GLY A 634 5.05 -24.66 18.54
CA GLY A 634 4.72 -24.18 17.20
C GLY A 634 5.83 -24.38 16.16
N ALA A 635 6.83 -25.23 16.46
CA ALA A 635 7.98 -25.45 15.59
C ALA A 635 7.78 -26.61 14.58
N THR A 636 6.59 -27.18 14.51
CA THR A 636 6.28 -28.37 13.70
C THR A 636 5.84 -28.10 12.28
N GLY A 637 5.59 -26.82 11.92
CA GLY A 637 4.99 -26.46 10.67
C GLY A 637 3.47 -26.78 10.61
N ARG A 638 2.94 -27.03 9.44
CA ARG A 638 1.50 -27.27 9.26
C ARG A 638 1.09 -28.67 9.68
N ALA A 639 -0.04 -28.77 10.39
CA ALA A 639 -0.54 -30.01 11.00
C ALA A 639 -0.65 -31.21 10.05
N ALA A 640 -1.00 -30.99 8.77
CA ALA A 640 -1.09 -32.06 7.79
C ALA A 640 0.27 -32.69 7.49
N PHE A 641 1.30 -31.89 7.30
CA PHE A 641 2.67 -32.35 7.07
C PHE A 641 3.29 -32.93 8.34
N TRP A 642 2.98 -32.33 9.49
CA TRP A 642 3.46 -32.82 10.79
C TRP A 642 2.99 -34.24 11.10
N ARG A 643 1.73 -34.58 10.86
CA ARG A 643 1.24 -35.97 11.05
C ARG A 643 1.99 -36.99 10.18
N SER A 644 2.28 -36.63 8.94
CA SER A 644 3.08 -37.48 8.04
C SER A 644 4.52 -37.62 8.55
N GLU A 645 5.12 -36.53 9.03
CA GLU A 645 6.47 -36.54 9.58
C GLU A 645 6.57 -37.38 10.86
N GLN A 646 5.63 -37.25 11.79
CA GLN A 646 5.56 -38.11 12.98
C GLN A 646 5.54 -39.58 12.63
N SER A 647 4.75 -39.97 11.64
CA SER A 647 4.66 -41.37 11.19
C SER A 647 6.00 -41.85 10.63
N ARG A 648 6.66 -41.02 9.85
CA ARG A 648 8.00 -41.30 9.29
C ARG A 648 9.04 -41.45 10.39
N GLN A 649 9.10 -40.50 11.34
CA GLN A 649 10.07 -40.52 12.42
C GLN A 649 9.90 -41.71 13.35
N ARG A 650 8.67 -42.12 13.65
CA ARG A 650 8.41 -43.35 14.41
C ARG A 650 8.93 -44.61 13.71
N TYR A 651 8.77 -44.68 12.39
CA TYR A 651 9.32 -45.79 11.60
C TYR A 651 10.87 -45.75 11.61
N GLU A 652 11.48 -44.59 11.42
CA GLU A 652 12.92 -44.42 11.42
C GLU A 652 13.52 -44.77 12.79
N LEU A 653 12.91 -44.35 13.90
CA LEU A 653 13.34 -44.71 15.26
C LEU A 653 13.23 -46.22 15.56
N ALA A 654 12.15 -46.86 15.12
CA ALA A 654 11.99 -48.30 15.23
C ALA A 654 13.07 -49.06 14.44
N THR A 655 13.34 -48.61 13.22
CA THR A 655 14.40 -49.17 12.37
C THR A 655 15.78 -48.96 12.96
N TRP A 656 16.04 -47.77 13.50
CA TRP A 656 17.28 -47.45 14.20
C TRP A 656 17.50 -48.39 15.39
N LEU A 657 16.47 -48.62 16.23
CA LEU A 657 16.57 -49.50 17.40
C LEU A 657 16.87 -50.96 17.00
N GLN A 658 16.29 -51.42 15.84
CA GLN A 658 16.62 -52.74 15.30
C GLN A 658 18.09 -52.85 14.89
N HIS A 659 18.61 -51.84 14.20
CA HIS A 659 20.02 -51.81 13.82
C HIS A 659 20.96 -51.72 15.02
N ASP A 660 20.61 -50.90 15.99
CA ASP A 660 21.37 -50.76 17.23
C ASP A 660 21.32 -52.04 18.07
N SER A 661 20.23 -52.82 18.08
CA SER A 661 20.12 -54.12 18.70
C SER A 661 21.20 -55.09 18.22
N VAL A 662 21.48 -55.11 16.93
CA VAL A 662 22.53 -55.96 16.34
C VAL A 662 23.91 -55.51 16.83
N PHE A 663 24.14 -54.23 16.93
CA PHE A 663 25.39 -53.67 17.40
C PHE A 663 25.65 -53.97 18.88
N VAL A 664 24.64 -53.75 19.73
CA VAL A 664 24.70 -53.94 21.19
C VAL A 664 24.83 -55.41 21.51
N ALA A 665 24.03 -56.27 20.91
CA ALA A 665 24.09 -57.72 21.10
C ALA A 665 25.46 -58.29 20.69
N GLY A 666 25.98 -57.92 19.53
CA GLY A 666 27.24 -58.39 18.98
C GLY A 666 28.47 -57.96 19.79
N ARG A 667 28.35 -56.94 20.64
CA ARG A 667 29.44 -56.40 21.47
C ARG A 667 29.21 -56.56 22.96
N HIS A 668 28.09 -57.09 23.39
CA HIS A 668 27.65 -57.11 24.78
C HIS A 668 27.73 -55.71 25.44
N ALA A 669 27.34 -54.67 24.66
CA ALA A 669 27.48 -53.31 25.09
C ALA A 669 26.37 -52.92 26.08
N GLN A 670 26.69 -52.01 26.99
CA GLN A 670 25.76 -51.42 27.96
C GLN A 670 25.70 -49.90 27.77
N VAL A 671 24.55 -49.31 28.01
CA VAL A 671 24.39 -47.85 28.01
C VAL A 671 24.83 -47.30 29.35
N ILE A 672 25.89 -46.47 29.37
CA ILE A 672 26.45 -45.89 30.58
C ILE A 672 26.29 -44.37 30.67
N ALA A 673 26.11 -43.71 29.53
CA ALA A 673 25.90 -42.27 29.44
C ALA A 673 25.14 -41.91 28.19
N SER A 674 24.42 -40.79 28.21
CA SER A 674 23.72 -40.18 27.06
C SER A 674 24.05 -38.69 27.00
N GLU A 675 24.23 -38.13 25.81
CA GLU A 675 24.61 -36.72 25.58
C GLU A 675 25.78 -36.25 26.48
N HIS A 676 26.79 -37.10 26.60
CA HIS A 676 27.93 -36.85 27.48
C HIS A 676 28.83 -35.75 26.90
N ARG A 677 29.14 -34.75 27.75
CA ARG A 677 30.04 -33.65 27.36
C ARG A 677 31.49 -34.09 27.52
N PHE A 678 32.26 -33.92 26.47
CA PHE A 678 33.71 -34.10 26.46
C PHE A 678 34.43 -32.75 26.54
N GLY A 679 35.46 -32.63 27.30
CA GLY A 679 36.31 -31.44 27.37
C GLY A 679 36.56 -30.93 28.74
#